data_839513385846d45859d754c5fce228fd
#
_entry.id   839513385846d45859d754c5fce228fd
#
_cell.length_a   1.000
_cell.length_b   1.000
_cell.length_c   1.000
_cell.angle_alpha   90.00
_cell.angle_beta   90.00
_cell.angle_gamma   90.00
#
_symmetry.space_group_name_H-M   'P 1'
#
loop_
_entity.id
_entity.type
_entity.pdbx_description
1 polymer ?
#
loop_
_entity_poly.entity_id
_entity_poly.type
_entity_poly.pdbx_seq_one_letter_code
_entity_poly.pdbx_strand_id
1 'polypeptide(L)'
;MPDDRLAFCFGIHNHQPIGNFDHVLVEATERAYRPFLERLHARSEIRLVVHCTGSLLEWLRERAPGTFDLLVALAGRGQVELLTGGFYEPILAVLPDHDKFGQIERLTAFLKTHVGIRPRGMWLAERVWEPHLPRVLAEAGVEYVLVDDRHFALAGLDPEALGGYYLTEDQGTRLRVFPISQRLRYLIPFAEVEASLEYLATRRGKVPAVTMVDDGEKFGVWPGTHAHVYEKGWLDRFFDRLLATEWLDLATLSDVVDRVEATAPVYLPTASYREMGEWALPLAAQRRLERAKHDLERLGGGDADADLLRGGFWRTFLVKYPEVADTYWKMLRLSGAVRGALARAPHDGRLTEAQVALWRGQANDAYWHGVFGGCYLPHLRRAVKSALLECERRLVESGALPTPAWTREDGNGDGREEVYVRTRELTLTLNPALGGAITELGYLGRDLDVGDVLARRPEIYHAEVRAGSRRDGRAGVKTIHDAPAPKEAGLEALLAYDEVRRGSLLDGWFDAGTTPLDPVSPWERALLALPGEPLGCTTRAVGGAIAVTFTRGAEAPVSVEKAVTIREATVEVRYRLTAPAATPVAGRWAVQWNLALTAGDAPGRYLTATGRPSLGSTGRERDAAGVALVDEWIGVRARLAWAPAAELAWGPVQTVSVSEAGFERIYQGTAVLVVWPVGLRAGETRELVASITLERL
;
A
#
# COMPACT_ATOMS: atom_id res chain seq x y z
N MET A 1 17.32 -23.40 -33.89
CA MET A 1 16.07 -22.94 -34.57
C MET A 1 16.32 -22.85 -36.06
N PRO A 2 15.34 -23.09 -36.96
CA PRO A 2 15.53 -22.76 -38.36
C PRO A 2 15.74 -21.27 -38.50
N ASP A 3 16.70 -20.89 -39.22
CA ASP A 3 17.67 -19.82 -39.21
C ASP A 3 17.23 -18.34 -39.10
N ASP A 4 15.96 -17.95 -39.00
CA ASP A 4 15.62 -16.52 -39.09
C ASP A 4 14.31 -16.12 -38.37
N ARG A 5 13.76 -16.96 -37.50
CA ARG A 5 12.52 -16.66 -36.75
C ARG A 5 12.84 -16.10 -35.36
N LEU A 6 12.10 -15.05 -34.99
CA LEU A 6 12.15 -14.44 -33.67
C LEU A 6 11.02 -14.99 -32.78
N ALA A 7 11.34 -15.55 -31.61
CA ALA A 7 10.31 -15.91 -30.65
C ALA A 7 9.77 -14.64 -29.98
N PHE A 8 8.44 -14.52 -29.91
CA PHE A 8 7.78 -13.44 -29.18
C PHE A 8 6.91 -14.00 -28.06
N CYS A 9 7.35 -13.79 -26.82
CA CYS A 9 6.60 -14.15 -25.63
C CYS A 9 5.74 -12.97 -25.23
N PHE A 10 4.48 -12.99 -25.66
CA PHE A 10 3.48 -12.00 -25.28
C PHE A 10 2.66 -12.51 -24.09
N GLY A 11 2.30 -11.63 -23.15
CA GLY A 11 1.45 -12.02 -22.04
C GLY A 11 0.84 -10.86 -21.25
N ILE A 12 -0.07 -11.22 -20.37
CA ILE A 12 -0.79 -10.29 -19.49
C ILE A 12 -0.72 -10.74 -18.03
N HIS A 13 -0.67 -9.76 -17.15
CA HIS A 13 -0.82 -9.90 -15.71
C HIS A 13 -2.12 -9.24 -15.27
N ASN A 14 -3.01 -10.00 -14.63
CA ASN A 14 -4.29 -9.52 -14.14
C ASN A 14 -4.27 -9.47 -12.62
N HIS A 15 -4.55 -8.30 -12.08
CA HIS A 15 -4.53 -8.06 -10.64
C HIS A 15 -5.65 -7.11 -10.21
N GLN A 16 -6.26 -7.40 -9.08
CA GLN A 16 -7.12 -6.45 -8.37
C GLN A 16 -6.73 -6.42 -6.89
N PRO A 17 -6.50 -5.24 -6.31
CA PRO A 17 -6.09 -5.10 -4.92
C PRO A 17 -7.03 -5.75 -3.92
N ILE A 18 -6.48 -6.30 -2.85
CA ILE A 18 -7.27 -6.71 -1.68
C ILE A 18 -7.98 -5.48 -1.10
N GLY A 19 -9.30 -5.59 -0.90
CA GLY A 19 -10.13 -4.48 -0.41
C GLY A 19 -10.71 -3.58 -1.49
N ASN A 20 -10.46 -3.88 -2.77
CA ASN A 20 -11.15 -3.22 -3.85
C ASN A 20 -12.64 -3.61 -3.85
N PHE A 21 -13.48 -2.77 -4.44
CA PHE A 21 -14.93 -2.96 -4.42
C PHE A 21 -15.39 -3.96 -5.48
N ASP A 22 -16.37 -4.80 -5.16
CA ASP A 22 -16.90 -5.82 -6.08
C ASP A 22 -17.29 -5.26 -7.46
N HIS A 23 -17.86 -4.04 -7.51
CA HIS A 23 -18.24 -3.45 -8.80
C HIS A 23 -17.02 -3.14 -9.70
N VAL A 24 -15.85 -2.86 -9.12
CA VAL A 24 -14.60 -2.63 -9.87
C VAL A 24 -14.09 -3.94 -10.45
N LEU A 25 -14.15 -5.05 -9.68
CA LEU A 25 -13.79 -6.38 -10.19
C LEU A 25 -14.73 -6.84 -11.31
N VAL A 26 -16.05 -6.56 -11.16
CA VAL A 26 -17.03 -6.82 -12.22
C VAL A 26 -16.69 -6.00 -13.47
N GLU A 27 -16.47 -4.70 -13.34
CA GLU A 27 -16.12 -3.82 -14.44
C GLU A 27 -14.84 -4.29 -15.15
N ALA A 28 -13.78 -4.58 -14.40
CA ALA A 28 -12.51 -5.07 -14.97
C ALA A 28 -12.72 -6.41 -15.72
N THR A 29 -13.54 -7.30 -15.16
CA THR A 29 -13.85 -8.58 -15.80
C THR A 29 -14.60 -8.39 -17.11
N GLU A 30 -15.61 -7.52 -17.13
CA GLU A 30 -16.47 -7.31 -18.32
C GLU A 30 -15.79 -6.46 -19.40
N ARG A 31 -14.93 -5.53 -19.00
CA ARG A 31 -14.29 -4.60 -19.94
C ARG A 31 -12.91 -5.05 -20.43
N ALA A 32 -12.18 -5.84 -19.64
CA ALA A 32 -10.83 -6.27 -19.99
C ALA A 32 -10.68 -7.80 -20.04
N TYR A 33 -10.87 -8.49 -18.91
CA TYR A 33 -10.45 -9.88 -18.80
C TYR A 33 -11.23 -10.83 -19.70
N ARG A 34 -12.58 -10.82 -19.64
CA ARG A 34 -13.43 -11.67 -20.47
C ARG A 34 -13.28 -11.36 -21.96
N PRO A 35 -13.40 -10.11 -22.43
CA PRO A 35 -13.26 -9.80 -23.85
C PRO A 35 -11.90 -10.20 -24.43
N PHE A 36 -10.80 -10.04 -23.64
CA PHE A 36 -9.48 -10.47 -24.07
C PHE A 36 -9.41 -11.99 -24.27
N LEU A 37 -9.88 -12.76 -23.28
CA LEU A 37 -9.89 -14.22 -23.35
C LEU A 37 -10.79 -14.75 -24.46
N GLU A 38 -11.92 -14.10 -24.74
CA GLU A 38 -12.82 -14.46 -25.85
C GLU A 38 -12.15 -14.26 -27.22
N ARG A 39 -11.45 -13.13 -27.43
CA ARG A 39 -10.68 -12.86 -28.65
C ARG A 39 -9.55 -13.88 -28.85
N LEU A 40 -8.87 -14.22 -27.74
CA LEU A 40 -7.85 -15.25 -27.72
C LEU A 40 -8.43 -16.62 -28.04
N HIS A 41 -9.59 -16.95 -27.45
CA HIS A 41 -10.26 -18.23 -27.68
C HIS A 41 -10.66 -18.43 -29.15
N ALA A 42 -11.02 -17.36 -29.84
CA ALA A 42 -11.37 -17.39 -31.27
C ALA A 42 -10.18 -17.62 -32.22
N ARG A 43 -8.93 -17.53 -31.72
CA ARG A 43 -7.70 -17.67 -32.52
C ARG A 43 -6.77 -18.68 -31.88
N SER A 44 -6.98 -19.94 -32.20
CA SER A 44 -6.29 -21.09 -31.57
C SER A 44 -4.77 -21.10 -31.78
N GLU A 45 -4.27 -20.43 -32.80
CA GLU A 45 -2.86 -20.33 -33.13
C GLU A 45 -2.09 -19.32 -32.29
N ILE A 46 -2.79 -18.38 -31.65
CA ILE A 46 -2.17 -17.42 -30.73
C ILE A 46 -1.84 -18.14 -29.42
N ARG A 47 -0.57 -18.16 -29.06
CA ARG A 47 -0.08 -18.66 -27.78
C ARG A 47 0.47 -17.50 -26.97
N LEU A 48 0.16 -17.44 -25.68
CA LEU A 48 0.63 -16.37 -24.81
C LEU A 48 0.72 -16.80 -23.32
N VAL A 49 1.21 -15.89 -22.50
CA VAL A 49 1.43 -16.09 -21.09
C VAL A 49 0.39 -15.31 -20.28
N VAL A 50 -0.19 -15.92 -19.26
CA VAL A 50 -1.12 -15.23 -18.34
C VAL A 50 -0.70 -15.44 -16.90
N HIS A 51 -0.63 -14.37 -16.14
CA HIS A 51 -0.66 -14.40 -14.71
C HIS A 51 -1.98 -13.79 -14.21
N CYS A 52 -2.56 -14.40 -13.19
CA CYS A 52 -3.63 -13.82 -12.40
C CYS A 52 -3.32 -14.03 -10.92
N THR A 53 -3.52 -13.01 -10.10
CA THR A 53 -3.35 -13.16 -8.65
C THR A 53 -4.33 -14.19 -8.09
N GLY A 54 -3.94 -14.87 -7.02
CA GLY A 54 -4.78 -15.91 -6.41
C GLY A 54 -6.11 -15.38 -5.91
N SER A 55 -6.14 -14.17 -5.34
CA SER A 55 -7.35 -13.49 -4.91
C SER A 55 -8.32 -13.21 -6.06
N LEU A 56 -7.80 -12.78 -7.23
CA LEU A 56 -8.61 -12.57 -8.42
C LEU A 56 -9.14 -13.90 -8.97
N LEU A 57 -8.32 -14.95 -8.98
CA LEU A 57 -8.75 -16.29 -9.42
C LEU A 57 -9.85 -16.88 -8.52
N GLU A 58 -9.75 -16.71 -7.19
CA GLU A 58 -10.81 -17.09 -6.26
C GLU A 58 -12.11 -16.33 -6.57
N TRP A 59 -12.01 -15.01 -6.75
CA TRP A 59 -13.17 -14.17 -7.08
C TRP A 59 -13.79 -14.53 -8.43
N LEU A 60 -12.97 -14.72 -9.49
CA LEU A 60 -13.46 -15.12 -10.82
C LEU A 60 -14.21 -16.46 -10.74
N ARG A 61 -13.66 -17.45 -10.03
CA ARG A 61 -14.28 -18.76 -9.88
C ARG A 61 -15.65 -18.68 -9.18
N GLU A 62 -15.80 -17.78 -8.20
CA GLU A 62 -17.01 -17.65 -7.41
C GLU A 62 -18.06 -16.72 -8.04
N ARG A 63 -17.62 -15.61 -8.63
CA ARG A 63 -18.48 -14.51 -9.10
C ARG A 63 -18.59 -14.41 -10.62
N ALA A 64 -17.61 -14.90 -11.36
CA ALA A 64 -17.58 -14.89 -12.83
C ALA A 64 -17.11 -16.24 -13.39
N PRO A 65 -17.78 -17.37 -13.04
CA PRO A 65 -17.31 -18.73 -13.38
C PRO A 65 -17.10 -18.93 -14.89
N GLY A 66 -17.92 -18.34 -15.74
CA GLY A 66 -17.73 -18.43 -17.20
C GLY A 66 -16.40 -17.84 -17.70
N THR A 67 -15.88 -16.78 -17.05
CA THR A 67 -14.55 -16.23 -17.36
C THR A 67 -13.45 -17.13 -16.83
N PHE A 68 -13.63 -17.70 -15.65
CA PHE A 68 -12.69 -18.68 -15.09
C PHE A 68 -12.61 -19.94 -15.95
N ASP A 69 -13.75 -20.51 -16.34
CA ASP A 69 -13.84 -21.72 -17.18
C ASP A 69 -13.19 -21.49 -18.56
N LEU A 70 -13.32 -20.29 -19.10
CA LEU A 70 -12.66 -19.90 -20.36
C LEU A 70 -11.14 -19.90 -20.21
N LEU A 71 -10.61 -19.36 -19.11
CA LEU A 71 -9.18 -19.40 -18.80
C LEU A 71 -8.70 -20.86 -18.65
N VAL A 72 -9.45 -21.71 -17.94
CA VAL A 72 -9.15 -23.14 -17.78
C VAL A 72 -9.11 -23.85 -19.13
N ALA A 73 -10.08 -23.60 -20.01
CA ALA A 73 -10.12 -24.19 -21.34
C ALA A 73 -8.93 -23.77 -22.21
N LEU A 74 -8.54 -22.49 -22.18
CA LEU A 74 -7.37 -21.95 -22.89
C LEU A 74 -6.06 -22.59 -22.40
N ALA A 75 -5.91 -22.71 -21.08
CA ALA A 75 -4.75 -23.35 -20.46
C ALA A 75 -4.71 -24.86 -20.76
N GLY A 76 -5.85 -25.54 -20.67
CA GLY A 76 -5.95 -27.00 -20.93
C GLY A 76 -5.61 -27.41 -22.37
N ARG A 77 -5.83 -26.54 -23.34
CA ARG A 77 -5.42 -26.79 -24.76
C ARG A 77 -4.00 -26.29 -25.08
N GLY A 78 -3.24 -25.81 -24.10
CA GLY A 78 -1.86 -25.34 -24.27
C GLY A 78 -1.71 -24.00 -24.99
N GLN A 79 -2.79 -23.23 -25.12
CA GLN A 79 -2.78 -21.91 -25.73
C GLN A 79 -2.30 -20.85 -24.73
N VAL A 80 -2.57 -21.04 -23.43
CA VAL A 80 -2.13 -20.17 -22.36
C VAL A 80 -1.15 -20.90 -21.44
N GLU A 81 0.03 -20.35 -21.27
CA GLU A 81 0.91 -20.69 -20.19
C GLU A 81 0.55 -19.87 -18.96
N LEU A 82 0.21 -20.55 -17.84
CA LEU A 82 -0.08 -19.89 -16.56
C LEU A 82 1.19 -19.76 -15.74
N LEU A 83 1.40 -18.56 -15.18
CA LEU A 83 2.46 -18.28 -14.21
C LEU A 83 1.95 -18.40 -12.79
N THR A 84 2.81 -18.86 -11.86
CA THR A 84 2.61 -18.68 -10.41
C THR A 84 3.06 -17.29 -9.98
N GLY A 85 2.90 -17.00 -8.69
CA GLY A 85 3.29 -15.75 -8.03
C GLY A 85 3.01 -15.83 -6.53
N GLY A 86 3.10 -14.73 -5.83
CA GLY A 86 2.52 -14.62 -4.49
C GLY A 86 0.99 -14.59 -4.57
N PHE A 87 0.29 -15.42 -3.78
CA PHE A 87 -1.16 -15.58 -3.89
C PHE A 87 -1.93 -14.26 -3.75
N TYR A 88 -1.51 -13.42 -2.80
CA TYR A 88 -2.09 -12.10 -2.54
C TYR A 88 -1.24 -10.94 -3.08
N GLU A 89 -0.42 -11.20 -4.10
CA GLU A 89 0.46 -10.23 -4.75
C GLU A 89 1.39 -9.47 -3.78
N PRO A 90 2.10 -10.14 -2.87
CA PRO A 90 3.03 -9.46 -1.97
C PRO A 90 4.33 -9.06 -2.68
N ILE A 91 5.01 -8.04 -2.17
CA ILE A 91 6.41 -7.80 -2.54
C ILE A 91 7.29 -8.86 -1.87
N LEU A 92 7.59 -9.92 -2.59
CA LEU A 92 8.32 -11.07 -2.02
C LEU A 92 9.68 -10.68 -1.42
N ALA A 93 10.39 -9.73 -2.02
CA ALA A 93 11.70 -9.27 -1.56
C ALA A 93 11.72 -8.82 -0.09
N VAL A 94 10.59 -8.36 0.46
CA VAL A 94 10.51 -7.81 1.82
C VAL A 94 9.87 -8.76 2.83
N LEU A 95 9.44 -9.95 2.39
CA LEU A 95 8.84 -10.95 3.28
C LEU A 95 9.91 -11.88 3.91
N PRO A 96 9.61 -12.50 5.04
CA PRO A 96 10.37 -13.67 5.52
C PRO A 96 10.26 -14.85 4.55
N ASP A 97 11.32 -15.68 4.45
CA ASP A 97 11.37 -16.77 3.46
C ASP A 97 10.19 -17.74 3.58
N HIS A 98 9.79 -18.11 4.82
CA HIS A 98 8.65 -19.01 5.02
C HIS A 98 7.31 -18.47 4.50
N ASP A 99 7.11 -17.14 4.51
CA ASP A 99 5.92 -16.52 3.92
C ASP A 99 6.03 -16.49 2.39
N LYS A 100 7.23 -16.22 1.84
CA LYS A 100 7.48 -16.32 0.39
C LYS A 100 7.07 -17.71 -0.13
N PHE A 101 7.57 -18.77 0.53
CA PHE A 101 7.21 -20.15 0.19
C PHE A 101 5.71 -20.40 0.27
N GLY A 102 5.08 -20.00 1.38
CA GLY A 102 3.64 -20.21 1.58
C GLY A 102 2.77 -19.49 0.55
N GLN A 103 3.11 -18.25 0.20
CA GLN A 103 2.41 -17.47 -0.81
C GLN A 103 2.52 -18.11 -2.21
N ILE A 104 3.73 -18.52 -2.62
CA ILE A 104 3.99 -19.17 -3.92
C ILE A 104 3.32 -20.54 -3.98
N GLU A 105 3.48 -21.36 -2.94
CA GLU A 105 2.87 -22.68 -2.86
C GLU A 105 1.34 -22.62 -2.93
N ARG A 106 0.72 -21.64 -2.25
CA ARG A 106 -0.74 -21.46 -2.26
C ARG A 106 -1.27 -21.20 -3.68
N LEU A 107 -0.64 -20.31 -4.47
CA LEU A 107 -1.07 -20.06 -5.85
C LEU A 107 -0.80 -21.27 -6.73
N THR A 108 0.37 -21.88 -6.61
CA THR A 108 0.75 -23.10 -7.36
C THR A 108 -0.23 -24.24 -7.08
N ALA A 109 -0.60 -24.47 -5.81
CA ALA A 109 -1.59 -25.47 -5.42
C ALA A 109 -2.98 -25.15 -5.95
N PHE A 110 -3.40 -23.88 -5.92
CA PHE A 110 -4.67 -23.45 -6.49
C PHE A 110 -4.75 -23.77 -7.99
N LEU A 111 -3.73 -23.40 -8.76
CA LEU A 111 -3.68 -23.66 -10.21
C LEU A 111 -3.65 -25.18 -10.50
N LYS A 112 -2.89 -25.94 -9.72
CA LYS A 112 -2.88 -27.41 -9.86
C LYS A 112 -4.26 -28.03 -9.57
N THR A 113 -4.95 -27.56 -8.54
CA THR A 113 -6.21 -28.14 -8.07
C THR A 113 -7.38 -27.74 -8.98
N HIS A 114 -7.46 -26.49 -9.43
CA HIS A 114 -8.62 -25.94 -10.11
C HIS A 114 -8.44 -25.80 -11.63
N VAL A 115 -7.19 -25.77 -12.11
CA VAL A 115 -6.88 -25.70 -13.55
C VAL A 115 -6.21 -26.98 -14.07
N GLY A 116 -5.60 -27.77 -13.18
CA GLY A 116 -4.90 -29.00 -13.54
C GLY A 116 -3.46 -28.78 -14.04
N ILE A 117 -2.91 -27.57 -13.87
CA ILE A 117 -1.57 -27.20 -14.37
C ILE A 117 -0.66 -26.83 -13.20
N ARG A 118 0.59 -27.32 -13.25
CA ARG A 118 1.67 -26.86 -12.38
C ARG A 118 2.51 -25.84 -13.15
N PRO A 119 2.48 -24.54 -12.76
CA PRO A 119 3.29 -23.51 -13.40
C PRO A 119 4.79 -23.79 -13.25
N ARG A 120 5.56 -23.46 -14.28
CA ARG A 120 7.04 -23.51 -14.26
C ARG A 120 7.62 -22.12 -13.94
N GLY A 121 7.00 -21.06 -14.46
CA GLY A 121 7.43 -19.68 -14.31
C GLY A 121 6.61 -18.91 -13.30
N MET A 122 7.14 -17.74 -12.91
CA MET A 122 6.53 -16.87 -11.91
C MET A 122 6.51 -15.42 -12.39
N TRP A 123 5.39 -14.74 -12.12
CA TRP A 123 5.29 -13.29 -12.12
C TRP A 123 5.82 -12.75 -10.78
N LEU A 124 6.73 -11.80 -10.82
CA LEU A 124 7.24 -11.10 -9.66
C LEU A 124 6.48 -9.80 -9.45
N ALA A 125 5.73 -9.69 -8.36
CA ALA A 125 4.92 -8.53 -8.01
C ALA A 125 5.72 -7.23 -8.16
N GLU A 126 5.16 -6.27 -8.93
CA GLU A 126 5.81 -4.99 -9.23
C GLU A 126 7.25 -5.12 -9.75
N ARG A 127 7.65 -6.30 -10.21
CA ARG A 127 9.02 -6.62 -10.67
C ARG A 127 10.09 -6.19 -9.67
N VAL A 128 9.73 -6.17 -8.36
CA VAL A 128 10.65 -5.79 -7.29
C VAL A 128 11.65 -6.91 -7.05
N TRP A 129 12.87 -6.65 -7.48
CA TRP A 129 13.98 -7.60 -7.38
C TRP A 129 14.98 -7.21 -6.29
N GLU A 130 15.42 -8.21 -5.52
CA GLU A 130 16.61 -8.14 -4.66
C GLU A 130 17.49 -9.39 -4.87
N PRO A 131 18.82 -9.27 -4.76
CA PRO A 131 19.76 -10.35 -5.11
C PRO A 131 19.62 -11.67 -4.33
N HIS A 132 18.93 -11.69 -3.20
CA HIS A 132 18.67 -12.89 -2.41
C HIS A 132 17.49 -13.75 -2.91
N LEU A 133 16.72 -13.26 -3.89
CA LEU A 133 15.52 -13.96 -4.38
C LEU A 133 15.80 -15.26 -5.14
N PRO A 134 16.89 -15.40 -5.95
CA PRO A 134 17.10 -16.59 -6.78
C PRO A 134 16.99 -17.90 -6.02
N ARG A 135 17.65 -18.00 -4.86
CA ARG A 135 17.63 -19.21 -4.03
C ARG A 135 16.21 -19.56 -3.58
N VAL A 136 15.52 -18.60 -2.97
CA VAL A 136 14.19 -18.85 -2.41
C VAL A 136 13.16 -19.22 -3.50
N LEU A 137 13.22 -18.56 -4.65
CA LEU A 137 12.30 -18.83 -5.77
C LEU A 137 12.57 -20.22 -6.36
N ALA A 138 13.82 -20.58 -6.59
CA ALA A 138 14.17 -21.89 -7.10
C ALA A 138 13.83 -23.01 -6.11
N GLU A 139 14.07 -22.82 -4.81
CA GLU A 139 13.66 -23.75 -3.75
C GLU A 139 12.13 -23.91 -3.66
N ALA A 140 11.36 -22.87 -4.00
CA ALA A 140 9.89 -22.93 -4.15
C ALA A 140 9.43 -23.67 -5.43
N GLY A 141 10.38 -24.13 -6.26
CA GLY A 141 10.09 -24.85 -7.50
C GLY A 141 9.85 -23.97 -8.73
N VAL A 142 10.21 -22.69 -8.66
CA VAL A 142 10.14 -21.75 -9.77
C VAL A 142 11.37 -21.94 -10.66
N GLU A 143 11.17 -22.18 -11.97
CA GLU A 143 12.27 -22.37 -12.93
C GLU A 143 12.74 -21.05 -13.53
N TYR A 144 11.84 -20.08 -13.70
CA TYR A 144 12.14 -18.76 -14.27
C TYR A 144 11.19 -17.67 -13.75
N VAL A 145 11.68 -16.44 -13.78
CA VAL A 145 10.96 -15.25 -13.36
C VAL A 145 11.15 -14.13 -14.38
N LEU A 146 10.19 -13.22 -14.44
CA LEU A 146 10.24 -12.03 -15.29
C LEU A 146 10.63 -10.82 -14.45
N VAL A 147 11.53 -10.00 -14.99
CA VAL A 147 11.91 -8.69 -14.45
C VAL A 147 11.99 -7.66 -15.58
N ASP A 148 11.92 -6.38 -15.25
CA ASP A 148 11.99 -5.30 -16.24
C ASP A 148 13.39 -5.21 -16.88
N ASP A 149 13.51 -4.82 -18.14
CA ASP A 149 14.81 -4.63 -18.83
C ASP A 149 15.70 -3.61 -18.15
N ARG A 150 15.10 -2.68 -17.39
CA ARG A 150 15.81 -1.75 -16.52
C ARG A 150 16.75 -2.43 -15.53
N HIS A 151 16.44 -3.61 -15.03
CA HIS A 151 17.34 -4.34 -14.11
C HIS A 151 18.66 -4.68 -14.81
N PHE A 152 18.57 -5.04 -16.07
CA PHE A 152 19.71 -5.37 -16.90
C PHE A 152 20.51 -4.11 -17.30
N ALA A 153 19.83 -3.03 -17.65
CA ALA A 153 20.48 -1.74 -17.91
C ALA A 153 21.29 -1.25 -16.70
N LEU A 154 20.72 -1.35 -15.50
CA LEU A 154 21.40 -1.03 -14.23
C LEU A 154 22.56 -1.99 -13.90
N ALA A 155 22.59 -3.18 -14.48
CA ALA A 155 23.72 -4.10 -14.44
C ALA A 155 24.78 -3.84 -15.55
N GLY A 156 24.56 -2.82 -16.41
CA GLY A 156 25.49 -2.41 -17.45
C GLY A 156 25.28 -3.11 -18.80
N LEU A 157 24.15 -3.82 -19.00
CA LEU A 157 23.81 -4.42 -20.29
C LEU A 157 23.06 -3.39 -21.16
N ASP A 158 23.31 -3.42 -22.47
CA ASP A 158 22.59 -2.60 -23.44
C ASP A 158 21.15 -3.11 -23.61
N PRO A 159 20.11 -2.32 -23.30
CA PRO A 159 18.71 -2.72 -23.48
C PRO A 159 18.38 -3.16 -24.91
N GLU A 160 19.04 -2.56 -25.91
CA GLU A 160 18.89 -2.92 -27.31
C GLU A 160 19.57 -4.25 -27.71
N ALA A 161 20.36 -4.85 -26.83
CA ALA A 161 20.95 -6.17 -27.00
C ALA A 161 20.26 -7.28 -26.20
N LEU A 162 19.28 -6.94 -25.33
CA LEU A 162 18.61 -7.90 -24.48
C LEU A 162 17.67 -8.82 -25.29
N GLY A 163 17.63 -10.11 -24.93
CA GLY A 163 16.69 -11.08 -25.49
C GLY A 163 16.95 -12.49 -24.98
N GLY A 164 15.96 -13.39 -25.18
CA GLY A 164 15.99 -14.70 -24.57
C GLY A 164 15.87 -14.62 -23.04
N TYR A 165 16.62 -15.44 -22.34
CA TYR A 165 16.71 -15.43 -20.88
C TYR A 165 18.15 -15.52 -20.42
N TYR A 166 18.39 -15.09 -19.18
CA TYR A 166 19.70 -15.05 -18.52
C TYR A 166 19.71 -15.98 -17.31
N LEU A 167 20.90 -16.34 -16.86
CA LEU A 167 21.08 -17.12 -15.65
C LEU A 167 21.60 -16.23 -14.52
N THR A 168 20.95 -16.26 -13.39
CA THR A 168 21.43 -15.68 -12.14
C THR A 168 21.46 -16.74 -11.05
N GLU A 169 22.07 -16.44 -9.91
CA GLU A 169 22.11 -17.36 -8.78
C GLU A 169 22.18 -16.61 -7.43
N ASP A 170 21.85 -17.32 -6.37
CA ASP A 170 22.19 -16.96 -4.99
C ASP A 170 22.67 -18.21 -4.26
N GLN A 171 23.87 -18.13 -3.66
CA GLN A 171 24.51 -19.21 -2.92
C GLN A 171 24.61 -20.54 -3.72
N GLY A 172 24.85 -20.43 -5.04
CA GLY A 172 24.96 -21.55 -5.95
C GLY A 172 23.64 -22.09 -6.52
N THR A 173 22.49 -21.60 -6.02
CA THR A 173 21.17 -21.98 -6.53
C THR A 173 20.79 -21.09 -7.71
N ARG A 174 20.59 -21.70 -8.87
CA ARG A 174 20.37 -21.00 -10.14
C ARG A 174 18.90 -20.71 -10.40
N LEU A 175 18.64 -19.56 -11.05
CA LEU A 175 17.34 -19.15 -11.52
C LEU A 175 17.47 -18.51 -12.91
N ARG A 176 16.48 -18.74 -13.80
CA ARG A 176 16.41 -18.06 -15.09
C ARG A 176 15.63 -16.76 -14.94
N VAL A 177 16.10 -15.70 -15.62
CA VAL A 177 15.46 -14.39 -15.59
C VAL A 177 15.22 -13.89 -17.01
N PHE A 178 13.97 -13.50 -17.30
CA PHE A 178 13.55 -12.95 -18.58
C PHE A 178 13.46 -11.43 -18.50
N PRO A 179 14.09 -10.65 -19.43
CA PRO A 179 13.88 -9.22 -19.53
C PRO A 179 12.54 -8.91 -20.21
N ILE A 180 11.68 -8.14 -19.53
CA ILE A 180 10.47 -7.57 -20.13
C ILE A 180 10.86 -6.30 -20.88
N SER A 181 10.50 -6.19 -22.17
CA SER A 181 10.78 -5.02 -22.98
C SER A 181 9.91 -3.82 -22.59
N GLN A 182 10.50 -2.79 -22.00
CA GLN A 182 9.84 -1.51 -21.68
C GLN A 182 9.29 -0.85 -22.96
N ARG A 183 10.01 -0.93 -24.07
CA ARG A 183 9.58 -0.38 -25.35
C ARG A 183 8.24 -0.96 -25.81
N LEU A 184 8.07 -2.28 -25.73
CA LEU A 184 6.81 -2.93 -26.07
C LEU A 184 5.70 -2.63 -25.05
N ARG A 185 6.03 -2.50 -23.78
CA ARG A 185 5.07 -2.07 -22.75
C ARG A 185 4.44 -0.71 -23.05
N TYR A 186 5.18 0.20 -23.67
CA TYR A 186 4.70 1.53 -24.04
C TYR A 186 4.01 1.56 -25.41
N LEU A 187 4.32 0.61 -26.31
CA LEU A 187 3.65 0.49 -27.60
C LEU A 187 2.30 -0.25 -27.47
N ILE A 188 2.25 -1.33 -26.70
CA ILE A 188 1.09 -2.22 -26.62
C ILE A 188 0.23 -1.86 -25.38
N PRO A 189 -1.07 -1.52 -25.51
CA PRO A 189 -1.85 -1.39 -26.76
C PRO A 189 -1.99 0.07 -27.25
N PHE A 190 -1.11 0.98 -26.88
CA PHE A 190 -1.29 2.43 -27.02
C PHE A 190 -0.93 2.98 -28.41
N ALA A 191 0.02 2.35 -29.11
CA ALA A 191 0.43 2.71 -30.44
C ALA A 191 -0.28 1.87 -31.52
N GLU A 192 -0.15 2.25 -32.80
CA GLU A 192 -0.58 1.43 -33.91
C GLU A 192 0.20 0.10 -33.93
N VAL A 193 -0.46 -0.95 -34.37
CA VAL A 193 0.06 -2.34 -34.35
C VAL A 193 1.40 -2.45 -35.06
N GLU A 194 1.54 -1.74 -36.19
CA GLU A 194 2.74 -1.71 -37.00
C GLU A 194 4.00 -1.29 -36.23
N ALA A 195 3.89 -0.33 -35.31
CA ALA A 195 5.01 0.13 -34.50
C ALA A 195 5.62 -0.99 -33.65
N SER A 196 4.78 -1.89 -33.12
CA SER A 196 5.25 -3.06 -32.38
C SER A 196 5.95 -4.07 -33.28
N LEU A 197 5.41 -4.32 -34.47
CA LEU A 197 6.01 -5.23 -35.47
C LEU A 197 7.32 -4.68 -36.04
N GLU A 198 7.40 -3.38 -36.32
CA GLU A 198 8.62 -2.70 -36.72
C GLU A 198 9.73 -2.84 -35.67
N TYR A 199 9.39 -2.60 -34.40
CA TYR A 199 10.34 -2.83 -33.31
C TYR A 199 10.80 -4.30 -33.26
N LEU A 200 9.88 -5.27 -33.27
CA LEU A 200 10.23 -6.69 -33.29
C LEU A 200 11.10 -7.06 -34.51
N ALA A 201 10.85 -6.48 -35.69
CA ALA A 201 11.68 -6.69 -36.85
C ALA A 201 13.13 -6.22 -36.66
N THR A 202 13.37 -5.15 -35.91
CA THR A 202 14.73 -4.71 -35.57
C THR A 202 15.49 -5.71 -34.71
N ARG A 203 14.78 -6.61 -34.03
CA ARG A 203 15.33 -7.62 -33.10
C ARG A 203 15.64 -8.97 -33.81
N ARG A 204 15.03 -9.18 -34.98
CA ARG A 204 15.18 -10.39 -35.76
C ARG A 204 16.65 -10.64 -36.13
N GLY A 205 17.11 -11.87 -35.98
CA GLY A 205 18.50 -12.28 -36.23
C GLY A 205 19.52 -11.74 -35.23
N LYS A 206 19.11 -10.91 -34.27
CA LYS A 206 19.98 -10.36 -33.22
C LYS A 206 19.80 -11.07 -31.89
N VAL A 207 18.57 -11.45 -31.54
CA VAL A 207 18.22 -12.13 -30.28
C VAL A 207 17.28 -13.31 -30.55
N PRO A 208 17.31 -14.35 -29.71
CA PRO A 208 16.48 -15.54 -29.94
C PRO A 208 15.00 -15.31 -29.56
N ALA A 209 14.72 -14.44 -28.61
CA ALA A 209 13.37 -14.15 -28.16
C ALA A 209 13.24 -12.72 -27.58
N VAL A 210 12.04 -12.15 -27.66
CA VAL A 210 11.65 -10.90 -27.00
C VAL A 210 10.44 -11.18 -26.13
N THR A 211 10.44 -10.64 -24.90
CA THR A 211 9.35 -10.83 -23.94
C THR A 211 8.64 -9.50 -23.66
N MET A 212 7.30 -9.52 -23.72
CA MET A 212 6.42 -8.46 -23.24
C MET A 212 5.31 -9.09 -22.41
N VAL A 213 5.36 -8.90 -21.09
CA VAL A 213 4.27 -9.24 -20.17
C VAL A 213 4.01 -8.02 -19.29
N ASP A 214 2.76 -7.58 -19.23
CA ASP A 214 2.38 -6.38 -18.48
C ASP A 214 0.90 -6.41 -18.12
N ASP A 215 0.38 -5.35 -17.46
CA ASP A 215 -0.97 -5.27 -16.91
C ASP A 215 -2.05 -5.56 -17.96
N GLY A 216 -2.93 -6.51 -17.67
CA GLY A 216 -4.09 -6.85 -18.49
C GLY A 216 -5.17 -5.76 -18.47
N GLU A 217 -5.20 -4.96 -17.43
CA GLU A 217 -6.11 -3.82 -17.25
C GLU A 217 -5.93 -2.76 -18.34
N LYS A 218 -4.75 -2.66 -18.96
CA LYS A 218 -4.49 -1.82 -20.16
C LYS A 218 -5.43 -2.12 -21.33
N PHE A 219 -5.94 -3.36 -21.41
CA PHE A 219 -6.79 -3.82 -22.48
C PHE A 219 -8.27 -3.59 -22.23
N GLY A 220 -8.66 -2.56 -21.44
CA GLY A 220 -10.06 -2.20 -21.34
C GLY A 220 -10.47 -1.42 -20.09
N VAL A 221 -9.67 -1.41 -19.05
CA VAL A 221 -9.96 -0.66 -17.79
C VAL A 221 -9.41 0.76 -17.86
N TRP A 222 -8.19 0.95 -18.37
CA TRP A 222 -7.57 2.27 -18.41
C TRP A 222 -8.35 3.25 -19.30
N PRO A 223 -8.32 4.56 -19.01
CA PRO A 223 -9.15 5.55 -19.70
C PRO A 223 -9.01 5.49 -21.23
N GLY A 224 -10.14 5.27 -21.91
CA GLY A 224 -10.22 5.20 -23.36
C GLY A 224 -9.77 3.88 -24.01
N THR A 225 -9.17 2.96 -23.23
CA THR A 225 -8.62 1.72 -23.79
C THR A 225 -9.69 0.73 -24.25
N HIS A 226 -10.84 0.64 -23.57
CA HIS A 226 -11.91 -0.27 -24.01
C HIS A 226 -12.37 0.04 -25.46
N ALA A 227 -12.68 1.30 -25.75
CA ALA A 227 -13.08 1.70 -27.09
C ALA A 227 -11.97 1.47 -28.11
N HIS A 228 -10.71 1.76 -27.76
CA HIS A 228 -9.56 1.55 -28.66
C HIS A 228 -9.32 0.07 -28.95
N VAL A 229 -9.27 -0.75 -27.90
CA VAL A 229 -8.87 -2.17 -28.00
C VAL A 229 -9.97 -3.01 -28.64
N TYR A 230 -11.25 -2.83 -28.24
CA TYR A 230 -12.35 -3.70 -28.65
C TYR A 230 -13.25 -3.07 -29.70
N GLU A 231 -13.75 -1.82 -29.50
CA GLU A 231 -14.71 -1.22 -30.43
C GLU A 231 -14.05 -0.82 -31.76
N LYS A 232 -12.82 -0.25 -31.69
CA LYS A 232 -12.01 0.04 -32.87
C LYS A 232 -11.19 -1.15 -33.38
N GLY A 233 -11.24 -2.29 -32.67
CA GLY A 233 -10.65 -3.56 -33.08
C GLY A 233 -9.13 -3.59 -33.07
N TRP A 234 -8.46 -2.84 -32.19
CA TRP A 234 -7.00 -2.85 -32.11
C TRP A 234 -6.45 -4.25 -31.81
N LEU A 235 -7.06 -4.98 -30.83
CA LEU A 235 -6.62 -6.33 -30.43
C LEU A 235 -6.82 -7.34 -31.53
N ASP A 236 -7.93 -7.26 -32.24
CA ASP A 236 -8.21 -8.14 -33.37
C ASP A 236 -7.15 -7.95 -34.47
N ARG A 237 -6.86 -6.69 -34.87
CA ARG A 237 -5.79 -6.37 -35.81
C ARG A 237 -4.42 -6.84 -35.32
N PHE A 238 -4.12 -6.63 -34.02
CA PHE A 238 -2.86 -7.05 -33.45
C PHE A 238 -2.65 -8.56 -33.58
N PHE A 239 -3.64 -9.36 -33.17
CA PHE A 239 -3.57 -10.82 -33.29
C PHE A 239 -3.48 -11.28 -34.77
N ASP A 240 -4.29 -10.70 -35.65
CA ASP A 240 -4.28 -11.05 -37.09
C ASP A 240 -2.92 -10.70 -37.72
N ARG A 241 -2.32 -9.58 -37.37
CA ARG A 241 -0.99 -9.16 -37.82
C ARG A 241 0.13 -10.04 -37.28
N LEU A 242 0.04 -10.45 -36.02
CA LEU A 242 1.00 -11.40 -35.43
C LEU A 242 0.97 -12.74 -36.20
N LEU A 243 -0.21 -13.27 -36.51
CA LEU A 243 -0.37 -14.52 -37.27
C LEU A 243 0.10 -14.39 -38.72
N ALA A 244 -0.10 -13.25 -39.37
CA ALA A 244 0.34 -12.98 -40.72
C ALA A 244 1.86 -12.75 -40.85
N THR A 245 2.60 -12.65 -39.72
CA THR A 245 4.03 -12.36 -39.72
C THR A 245 4.85 -13.66 -39.67
N GLU A 246 5.20 -14.22 -40.81
CA GLU A 246 5.81 -15.56 -40.97
C GLU A 246 7.12 -15.76 -40.21
N TRP A 247 7.91 -14.69 -40.04
CA TRP A 247 9.18 -14.73 -39.30
C TRP A 247 9.02 -14.68 -37.77
N LEU A 248 7.80 -14.46 -37.27
CA LEU A 248 7.50 -14.42 -35.86
C LEU A 248 7.06 -15.79 -35.34
N ASP A 249 7.57 -16.22 -34.19
CA ASP A 249 7.14 -17.43 -33.50
C ASP A 249 6.46 -17.02 -32.18
N LEU A 250 5.14 -17.21 -32.10
CA LEU A 250 4.36 -16.89 -30.89
C LEU A 250 4.61 -18.00 -29.86
N ALA A 251 5.63 -17.81 -29.05
CA ALA A 251 6.12 -18.78 -28.09
C ALA A 251 5.69 -18.41 -26.65
N THR A 252 5.55 -19.43 -25.83
CA THR A 252 5.48 -19.24 -24.37
C THR A 252 6.89 -19.15 -23.78
N LEU A 253 7.00 -18.74 -22.52
CA LEU A 253 8.29 -18.69 -21.83
C LEU A 253 8.89 -20.10 -21.66
N SER A 254 8.04 -21.09 -21.37
CA SER A 254 8.44 -22.50 -21.31
C SER A 254 9.03 -22.98 -22.63
N ASP A 255 8.42 -22.62 -23.79
CA ASP A 255 8.95 -22.96 -25.09
C ASP A 255 10.36 -22.41 -25.32
N VAL A 256 10.59 -21.16 -24.89
CA VAL A 256 11.90 -20.51 -25.02
C VAL A 256 12.93 -21.23 -24.13
N VAL A 257 12.60 -21.53 -22.87
CA VAL A 257 13.50 -22.29 -21.98
C VAL A 257 13.88 -23.66 -22.55
N ASP A 258 12.93 -24.33 -23.19
CA ASP A 258 13.13 -25.69 -23.70
C ASP A 258 13.87 -25.74 -25.06
N ARG A 259 13.88 -24.62 -25.84
CA ARG A 259 14.43 -24.58 -27.21
C ARG A 259 15.69 -23.73 -27.34
N VAL A 260 15.91 -22.80 -26.41
CA VAL A 260 16.97 -21.79 -26.50
C VAL A 260 17.91 -21.94 -25.30
N GLU A 261 19.21 -21.83 -25.56
CA GLU A 261 20.20 -21.74 -24.48
C GLU A 261 20.14 -20.36 -23.80
N ALA A 262 20.58 -20.31 -22.55
CA ALA A 262 20.69 -19.04 -21.83
C ALA A 262 21.66 -18.09 -22.55
N THR A 263 21.25 -16.83 -22.68
CA THR A 263 22.05 -15.81 -23.38
C THR A 263 23.39 -15.57 -22.69
N ALA A 264 23.39 -15.40 -21.36
CA ALA A 264 24.57 -15.17 -20.54
C ALA A 264 24.25 -15.33 -19.04
N PRO A 265 25.24 -15.43 -18.17
CA PRO A 265 25.07 -15.18 -16.75
C PRO A 265 24.86 -13.66 -16.49
N VAL A 266 24.08 -13.31 -15.44
CA VAL A 266 23.84 -11.93 -15.02
C VAL A 266 23.63 -11.85 -13.52
N TYR A 267 24.11 -10.77 -12.89
CA TYR A 267 23.79 -10.40 -11.51
C TYR A 267 23.07 -9.06 -11.51
N LEU A 268 21.79 -9.10 -11.15
CA LEU A 268 20.91 -7.93 -11.19
C LEU A 268 20.95 -7.21 -9.84
N PRO A 269 21.07 -5.86 -9.84
CA PRO A 269 21.01 -5.07 -8.62
C PRO A 269 19.58 -4.99 -8.08
N THR A 270 19.43 -4.58 -6.81
CA THR A 270 18.13 -4.21 -6.24
C THR A 270 17.47 -3.13 -7.09
N ALA A 271 16.34 -3.43 -7.68
CA ALA A 271 15.60 -2.53 -8.57
C ALA A 271 14.13 -2.96 -8.76
N SER A 272 13.41 -2.15 -9.50
CA SER A 272 12.13 -2.42 -10.14
C SER A 272 12.10 -1.66 -11.47
N TYR A 273 10.94 -1.51 -12.12
CA TYR A 273 10.80 -0.67 -13.30
C TYR A 273 11.07 0.81 -12.98
N ARG A 274 11.26 1.62 -14.03
CA ARG A 274 11.75 3.01 -13.92
C ARG A 274 10.87 3.85 -13.00
N GLU A 275 9.58 3.84 -13.21
CA GLU A 275 8.61 4.67 -12.50
C GLU A 275 8.55 4.33 -11.00
N MET A 276 8.57 3.05 -10.66
CA MET A 276 8.65 2.60 -9.25
C MET A 276 9.88 3.16 -8.56
N GLY A 277 11.02 3.16 -9.24
CA GLY A 277 12.26 3.75 -8.72
C GLY A 277 12.14 5.26 -8.48
N GLU A 278 11.38 5.97 -9.32
CA GLU A 278 11.12 7.41 -9.17
C GLU A 278 10.16 7.70 -8.03
N TRP A 279 9.02 6.97 -7.97
CA TRP A 279 8.01 7.14 -6.92
C TRP A 279 8.54 6.82 -5.52
N ALA A 280 9.45 5.87 -5.41
CA ALA A 280 10.05 5.47 -4.14
C ALA A 280 10.92 6.57 -3.51
N LEU A 281 11.45 7.51 -4.28
CA LEU A 281 12.30 8.57 -3.76
C LEU A 281 11.51 9.57 -2.89
N PRO A 282 12.11 10.11 -1.81
CA PRO A 282 11.60 11.29 -1.13
C PRO A 282 11.54 12.51 -2.10
N LEU A 283 10.58 13.42 -1.88
CA LEU A 283 10.29 14.54 -2.78
C LEU A 283 11.54 15.35 -3.23
N ALA A 284 12.45 15.66 -2.29
CA ALA A 284 13.67 16.41 -2.62
C ALA A 284 14.57 15.64 -3.59
N ALA A 285 14.63 14.31 -3.45
CA ALA A 285 15.41 13.46 -4.34
C ALA A 285 14.72 13.25 -5.70
N GLN A 286 13.37 13.15 -5.73
CA GLN A 286 12.61 13.13 -6.98
C GLN A 286 12.92 14.38 -7.83
N ARG A 287 12.80 15.57 -7.23
CA ARG A 287 13.11 16.84 -7.90
C ARG A 287 14.57 16.94 -8.40
N ARG A 288 15.51 16.31 -7.68
CA ARG A 288 16.92 16.25 -8.13
C ARG A 288 17.07 15.34 -9.32
N LEU A 289 16.39 14.18 -9.30
CA LEU A 289 16.42 13.22 -10.41
C LEU A 289 15.81 13.83 -11.68
N GLU A 290 14.66 14.51 -11.57
CA GLU A 290 14.05 15.21 -12.71
C GLU A 290 14.99 16.25 -13.34
N ARG A 291 15.64 17.06 -12.50
CA ARG A 291 16.63 18.02 -12.99
C ARG A 291 17.81 17.32 -13.69
N ALA A 292 18.32 16.23 -13.10
CA ALA A 292 19.44 15.49 -13.70
C ALA A 292 19.07 14.90 -15.07
N LYS A 293 17.85 14.36 -15.22
CA LYS A 293 17.33 13.89 -16.51
C LYS A 293 17.27 15.02 -17.54
N HIS A 294 16.66 16.13 -17.17
CA HIS A 294 16.55 17.29 -18.06
C HIS A 294 17.94 17.84 -18.48
N ASP A 295 18.90 17.89 -17.55
CA ASP A 295 20.25 18.33 -17.86
C ASP A 295 20.97 17.36 -18.81
N LEU A 296 20.78 16.06 -18.63
CA LEU A 296 21.31 15.02 -19.51
C LEU A 296 20.74 15.14 -20.93
N GLU A 297 19.42 15.31 -21.07
CA GLU A 297 18.77 15.56 -22.36
C GLU A 297 19.35 16.80 -23.08
N ARG A 298 19.55 17.91 -22.34
CA ARG A 298 20.17 19.14 -22.88
C ARG A 298 21.62 18.93 -23.35
N LEU A 299 22.34 17.99 -22.76
CA LEU A 299 23.69 17.62 -23.14
C LEU A 299 23.74 16.62 -24.31
N GLY A 300 22.60 16.23 -24.84
CA GLY A 300 22.49 15.27 -25.94
C GLY A 300 22.58 13.79 -25.48
N GLY A 301 22.43 13.51 -24.19
CA GLY A 301 22.30 12.14 -23.67
C GLY A 301 21.01 11.50 -24.12
N GLY A 302 21.07 10.21 -24.44
CA GLY A 302 19.90 9.40 -24.85
C GLY A 302 19.21 8.71 -23.69
N ASP A 303 18.14 7.96 -23.99
CA ASP A 303 17.41 7.16 -23.03
C ASP A 303 18.31 6.14 -22.32
N ALA A 304 19.26 5.53 -23.03
CA ALA A 304 20.23 4.60 -22.46
C ALA A 304 21.12 5.23 -21.37
N ASP A 305 21.50 6.50 -21.54
CA ASP A 305 22.26 7.24 -20.54
C ASP A 305 21.37 7.58 -19.32
N ALA A 306 20.10 7.94 -19.58
CA ALA A 306 19.11 8.18 -18.53
C ALA A 306 18.81 6.92 -17.72
N ASP A 307 18.95 5.73 -18.30
CA ASP A 307 18.77 4.46 -17.61
C ASP A 307 19.83 4.20 -16.53
N LEU A 308 21.00 4.79 -16.65
CA LEU A 308 22.04 4.73 -15.61
C LEU A 308 21.74 5.67 -14.42
N LEU A 309 20.83 6.65 -14.58
CA LEU A 309 20.37 7.48 -13.48
C LEU A 309 19.50 6.65 -12.55
N ARG A 310 20.08 6.20 -11.45
CA ARG A 310 19.42 5.34 -10.51
C ARG A 310 18.34 6.10 -9.72
N GLY A 311 17.12 5.58 -9.70
CA GLY A 311 16.07 5.96 -8.78
C GLY A 311 16.26 5.37 -7.37
N GLY A 312 15.21 5.39 -6.56
CA GLY A 312 15.11 4.64 -5.33
C GLY A 312 14.81 3.15 -5.60
N PHE A 313 14.50 2.45 -4.54
CA PHE A 313 14.03 1.06 -4.59
C PHE A 313 12.87 0.89 -3.60
N TRP A 314 12.08 -0.15 -3.76
CA TRP A 314 10.78 -0.29 -3.11
C TRP A 314 10.82 -0.05 -1.59
N ARG A 315 11.85 -0.55 -0.86
CA ARG A 315 11.96 -0.33 0.60
C ARG A 315 12.02 1.15 1.00
N THR A 316 12.34 2.07 0.08
CA THR A 316 12.35 3.50 0.37
C THR A 316 10.94 4.03 0.70
N PHE A 317 9.87 3.38 0.24
CA PHE A 317 8.50 3.71 0.65
C PHE A 317 8.28 3.54 2.15
N LEU A 318 8.94 2.58 2.81
CA LEU A 318 8.88 2.39 4.25
C LEU A 318 9.52 3.56 5.03
N VAL A 319 10.40 4.32 4.39
CA VAL A 319 10.99 5.55 4.95
C VAL A 319 10.12 6.76 4.58
N LYS A 320 9.60 6.79 3.36
CA LYS A 320 8.77 7.89 2.85
C LYS A 320 7.42 7.98 3.61
N TYR A 321 6.84 6.84 3.99
CA TYR A 321 5.53 6.72 4.65
C TYR A 321 5.63 5.97 5.99
N PRO A 322 5.88 6.66 7.11
CA PRO A 322 6.03 6.02 8.42
C PRO A 322 4.82 5.16 8.86
N GLU A 323 3.58 5.52 8.47
CA GLU A 323 2.38 4.74 8.77
C GLU A 323 2.36 3.40 8.03
N VAL A 324 2.93 3.38 6.82
CA VAL A 324 3.15 2.16 6.05
C VAL A 324 4.24 1.30 6.69
N ALA A 325 5.33 1.93 7.16
CA ALA A 325 6.38 1.24 7.89
C ALA A 325 5.84 0.51 9.13
N ASP A 326 5.01 1.17 9.95
CA ASP A 326 4.39 0.53 11.12
C ASP A 326 3.54 -0.69 10.74
N THR A 327 2.79 -0.60 9.64
CA THR A 327 2.00 -1.73 9.11
C THR A 327 2.90 -2.89 8.68
N TYR A 328 4.01 -2.59 8.00
CA TYR A 328 5.02 -3.57 7.59
C TYR A 328 5.66 -4.27 8.80
N TRP A 329 6.07 -3.51 9.79
CA TRP A 329 6.69 -4.06 11.00
C TRP A 329 5.71 -4.88 11.84
N LYS A 330 4.42 -4.46 11.90
CA LYS A 330 3.35 -5.28 12.50
C LYS A 330 3.20 -6.60 11.77
N MET A 331 3.19 -6.59 10.45
CA MET A 331 3.14 -7.79 9.61
C MET A 331 4.30 -8.73 9.92
N LEU A 332 5.53 -8.23 10.06
CA LEU A 332 6.69 -9.05 10.41
C LEU A 332 6.58 -9.67 11.81
N ARG A 333 6.12 -8.91 12.81
CA ARG A 333 5.90 -9.44 14.17
C ARG A 333 4.85 -10.56 14.16
N LEU A 334 3.75 -10.36 13.45
CA LEU A 334 2.70 -11.37 13.32
C LEU A 334 3.19 -12.61 12.55
N SER A 335 4.00 -12.44 11.51
CA SER A 335 4.65 -13.54 10.79
C SER A 335 5.47 -14.43 11.73
N GLY A 336 6.31 -13.81 12.56
CA GLY A 336 7.06 -14.53 13.59
C GLY A 336 6.16 -15.26 14.59
N ALA A 337 5.07 -14.61 15.05
CA ALA A 337 4.12 -15.19 15.99
C ALA A 337 3.36 -16.38 15.40
N VAL A 338 2.85 -16.27 14.17
CA VAL A 338 2.16 -17.36 13.43
C VAL A 338 3.09 -18.54 13.25
N ARG A 339 4.32 -18.30 12.76
CA ARG A 339 5.33 -19.34 12.58
C ARG A 339 5.61 -20.09 13.88
N GLY A 340 5.84 -19.35 14.97
CA GLY A 340 6.09 -19.94 16.28
C GLY A 340 4.89 -20.71 16.84
N ALA A 341 3.66 -20.25 16.60
CA ALA A 341 2.44 -20.93 17.00
C ALA A 341 2.22 -22.23 16.22
N LEU A 342 2.33 -22.19 14.90
CA LEU A 342 2.21 -23.36 14.02
C LEU A 342 3.29 -24.40 14.30
N ALA A 343 4.53 -24.01 14.65
CA ALA A 343 5.57 -24.96 15.05
C ALA A 343 5.20 -25.77 16.31
N ARG A 344 4.40 -25.17 17.22
CA ARG A 344 3.93 -25.84 18.45
C ARG A 344 2.64 -26.64 18.24
N ALA A 345 1.76 -26.21 17.34
CA ALA A 345 0.45 -26.80 17.07
C ALA A 345 0.11 -26.79 15.56
N PRO A 346 0.80 -27.65 14.76
CA PRO A 346 0.72 -27.60 13.28
C PRO A 346 -0.67 -27.97 12.71
N HIS A 347 -1.51 -28.59 13.51
CA HIS A 347 -2.87 -29.03 13.08
C HIS A 347 -4.00 -28.19 13.68
N ASP A 348 -3.71 -27.07 14.35
CA ASP A 348 -4.76 -26.15 14.82
C ASP A 348 -5.28 -25.33 13.63
N GLY A 349 -6.52 -25.60 13.21
CA GLY A 349 -7.18 -24.92 12.10
C GLY A 349 -7.27 -23.39 12.29
N ARG A 350 -7.39 -22.91 13.55
CA ARG A 350 -7.40 -21.47 13.86
C ARG A 350 -6.07 -20.78 13.50
N LEU A 351 -4.95 -21.49 13.70
CA LEU A 351 -3.61 -20.98 13.34
C LEU A 351 -3.41 -20.99 11.83
N THR A 352 -3.97 -21.98 11.12
CA THR A 352 -3.99 -21.98 9.64
C THR A 352 -4.80 -20.80 9.11
N GLU A 353 -5.96 -20.51 9.71
CA GLU A 353 -6.74 -19.31 9.35
C GLU A 353 -6.02 -18.01 9.70
N ALA A 354 -5.30 -17.94 10.83
CA ALA A 354 -4.44 -16.82 11.17
C ALA A 354 -3.33 -16.61 10.13
N GLN A 355 -2.73 -17.69 9.62
CA GLN A 355 -1.73 -17.62 8.56
C GLN A 355 -2.33 -17.08 7.24
N VAL A 356 -3.51 -17.51 6.86
CA VAL A 356 -4.20 -16.99 5.67
C VAL A 356 -4.52 -15.50 5.82
N ALA A 357 -4.97 -15.08 7.01
CA ALA A 357 -5.21 -13.67 7.30
C ALA A 357 -3.90 -12.86 7.25
N LEU A 358 -2.79 -13.38 7.79
CA LEU A 358 -1.47 -12.78 7.67
C LEU A 358 -1.08 -12.57 6.20
N TRP A 359 -1.19 -13.62 5.37
CA TRP A 359 -0.84 -13.54 3.96
C TRP A 359 -1.71 -12.54 3.18
N ARG A 360 -2.99 -12.39 3.50
CA ARG A 360 -3.85 -11.31 3.00
C ARG A 360 -3.34 -9.93 3.41
N GLY A 361 -2.84 -9.79 4.64
CA GLY A 361 -2.22 -8.59 5.14
C GLY A 361 -0.85 -8.26 4.52
N GLN A 362 -0.31 -9.14 3.68
CA GLN A 362 0.93 -8.95 2.91
C GLN A 362 0.69 -8.42 1.49
N ALA A 363 -0.57 -8.25 1.06
CA ALA A 363 -0.90 -7.66 -0.25
C ALA A 363 -0.24 -6.29 -0.41
N ASN A 364 0.40 -6.07 -1.56
CA ASN A 364 1.36 -4.96 -1.70
C ASN A 364 0.74 -3.58 -1.82
N ASP A 365 -0.46 -3.46 -2.39
CA ASP A 365 -1.04 -2.20 -2.86
C ASP A 365 -1.12 -1.08 -1.82
N ALA A 366 -1.32 -1.43 -0.55
CA ALA A 366 -1.41 -0.48 0.55
C ALA A 366 -0.04 -0.05 1.12
N TYR A 367 1.07 -0.63 0.66
CA TYR A 367 2.41 -0.39 1.20
C TYR A 367 3.25 0.61 0.39
N TRP A 368 2.72 1.15 -0.68
CA TRP A 368 3.42 2.12 -1.53
C TRP A 368 2.45 3.06 -2.22
N HIS A 369 2.96 4.04 -2.95
CA HIS A 369 2.18 5.00 -3.73
C HIS A 369 2.86 5.32 -5.05
N GLY A 370 2.07 5.24 -6.10
CA GLY A 370 2.39 5.65 -7.46
C GLY A 370 1.19 6.36 -8.08
N VAL A 371 0.87 6.06 -9.35
CA VAL A 371 -0.26 6.68 -10.07
C VAL A 371 -1.62 6.06 -9.76
N PHE A 372 -1.68 4.95 -9.03
CA PHE A 372 -2.91 4.20 -8.74
C PHE A 372 -3.49 4.43 -7.34
N GLY A 373 -3.11 5.50 -6.68
CA GLY A 373 -3.59 5.86 -5.35
C GLY A 373 -2.85 5.15 -4.20
N GLY A 374 -2.69 3.83 -4.24
CA GLY A 374 -1.89 3.06 -3.29
C GLY A 374 -2.24 3.32 -1.83
N CYS A 375 -1.23 3.60 -0.99
CA CYS A 375 -1.41 3.85 0.45
C CYS A 375 -2.28 5.09 0.78
N TYR A 376 -2.58 5.97 -0.18
CA TYR A 376 -3.53 7.06 0.03
C TYR A 376 -4.99 6.61 0.01
N LEU A 377 -5.30 5.43 -0.52
CA LEU A 377 -6.66 4.88 -0.56
C LEU A 377 -7.02 4.18 0.76
N PRO A 378 -7.94 4.74 1.56
CA PRO A 378 -8.24 4.21 2.89
C PRO A 378 -8.83 2.80 2.88
N HIS A 379 -9.56 2.42 1.83
CA HIS A 379 -10.15 1.09 1.72
C HIS A 379 -9.09 0.00 1.52
N LEU A 380 -7.99 0.27 0.79
CA LEU A 380 -6.87 -0.67 0.62
C LEU A 380 -6.09 -0.82 1.93
N ARG A 381 -5.74 0.31 2.60
CA ARG A 381 -5.07 0.24 3.90
C ARG A 381 -5.92 -0.50 4.93
N ARG A 382 -7.23 -0.21 4.98
CA ARG A 382 -8.16 -0.90 5.88
C ARG A 382 -8.18 -2.40 5.63
N ALA A 383 -8.24 -2.84 4.37
CA ALA A 383 -8.27 -4.26 4.05
C ALA A 383 -7.02 -5.00 4.53
N VAL A 384 -5.84 -4.43 4.30
CA VAL A 384 -4.57 -4.97 4.78
C VAL A 384 -4.51 -4.97 6.31
N LYS A 385 -4.83 -3.85 6.96
CA LYS A 385 -4.81 -3.74 8.42
C LYS A 385 -5.86 -4.62 9.09
N SER A 386 -7.06 -4.74 8.51
CA SER A 386 -8.09 -5.67 9.01
C SER A 386 -7.64 -7.12 8.93
N ALA A 387 -6.95 -7.51 7.87
CA ALA A 387 -6.39 -8.85 7.76
C ALA A 387 -5.30 -9.12 8.82
N LEU A 388 -4.44 -8.13 9.11
CA LEU A 388 -3.45 -8.25 10.19
C LEU A 388 -4.10 -8.29 11.58
N LEU A 389 -5.15 -7.51 11.81
CA LEU A 389 -5.91 -7.55 13.08
C LEU A 389 -6.68 -8.86 13.23
N GLU A 390 -7.27 -9.41 12.15
CA GLU A 390 -7.86 -10.74 12.15
C GLU A 390 -6.82 -11.80 12.51
N CYS A 391 -5.63 -11.75 11.92
CA CYS A 391 -4.52 -12.63 12.29
C CYS A 391 -4.20 -12.52 13.79
N GLU A 392 -4.05 -11.33 14.33
CA GLU A 392 -3.75 -11.09 15.74
C GLU A 392 -4.86 -11.60 16.65
N ARG A 393 -6.14 -11.33 16.32
CA ARG A 393 -7.31 -11.85 17.08
C ARG A 393 -7.33 -13.38 17.11
N ARG A 394 -7.09 -14.04 15.96
CA ARG A 394 -7.05 -15.52 15.91
C ARG A 394 -5.91 -16.10 16.73
N LEU A 395 -4.75 -15.44 16.78
CA LEU A 395 -3.65 -15.81 17.65
C LEU A 395 -4.01 -15.65 19.14
N VAL A 396 -4.77 -14.61 19.50
CA VAL A 396 -5.31 -14.43 20.87
C VAL A 396 -6.33 -15.51 21.20
N GLU A 397 -7.29 -15.78 20.33
CA GLU A 397 -8.32 -16.80 20.49
C GLU A 397 -7.76 -18.23 20.59
N SER A 398 -6.64 -18.50 19.91
CA SER A 398 -5.92 -19.78 20.02
C SER A 398 -5.08 -19.89 21.30
N GLY A 399 -4.90 -18.81 22.05
CA GLY A 399 -4.02 -18.75 23.21
C GLY A 399 -2.53 -18.61 22.85
N ALA A 400 -2.19 -18.44 21.58
CA ALA A 400 -0.80 -18.24 21.13
C ALA A 400 -0.23 -16.87 21.55
N LEU A 401 -1.10 -15.88 21.67
CA LEU A 401 -0.78 -14.55 22.20
C LEU A 401 -1.54 -14.28 23.51
N PRO A 402 -0.83 -13.92 24.60
CA PRO A 402 -1.47 -13.65 25.89
C PRO A 402 -2.23 -12.31 25.89
N THR A 403 -3.27 -12.22 26.76
CA THR A 403 -4.04 -11.00 27.05
C THR A 403 -4.46 -10.96 28.53
N PRO A 404 -4.40 -9.81 29.23
CA PRO A 404 -3.74 -8.58 28.79
C PRO A 404 -2.21 -8.75 28.76
N ALA A 405 -1.55 -8.07 27.81
CA ALA A 405 -0.10 -8.12 27.65
C ALA A 405 0.45 -6.77 27.18
N TRP A 406 1.72 -6.56 27.42
CA TRP A 406 2.47 -5.44 26.85
C TRP A 406 3.92 -5.85 26.59
N THR A 407 4.53 -5.21 25.60
CA THR A 407 5.97 -5.28 25.30
C THR A 407 6.49 -3.87 25.06
N ARG A 408 7.78 -3.69 25.28
CA ARG A 408 8.50 -2.48 24.94
C ARG A 408 9.68 -2.86 24.08
N GLU A 409 9.68 -2.39 22.86
CA GLU A 409 10.67 -2.74 21.83
C GLU A 409 10.68 -1.69 20.72
N ASP A 410 11.81 -1.55 20.02
CA ASP A 410 11.87 -0.86 18.74
C ASP A 410 11.18 -1.74 17.68
N GLY A 411 9.90 -1.55 17.54
CA GLY A 411 9.08 -2.39 16.68
C GLY A 411 8.82 -1.82 15.29
N ASN A 412 9.42 -0.66 14.95
CA ASN A 412 9.33 -0.05 13.63
C ASN A 412 10.71 0.20 12.99
N GLY A 413 11.80 -0.14 13.69
CA GLY A 413 13.18 -0.05 13.21
C GLY A 413 13.74 1.36 13.16
N ASP A 414 13.20 2.31 13.95
CA ASP A 414 13.66 3.70 13.99
C ASP A 414 14.72 3.97 15.07
N GLY A 415 15.09 2.94 15.84
CA GLY A 415 16.06 3.01 16.95
C GLY A 415 15.46 3.51 18.26
N ARG A 416 14.13 3.63 18.37
CA ARG A 416 13.40 4.06 19.56
C ARG A 416 12.37 3.01 19.93
N GLU A 417 12.10 2.87 21.24
CA GLU A 417 11.16 1.84 21.69
C GLU A 417 9.73 2.39 21.74
N GLU A 418 8.78 1.64 21.16
CA GLU A 418 7.35 1.80 21.38
C GLU A 418 6.86 0.90 22.52
N VAL A 419 5.66 1.22 23.03
CA VAL A 419 4.92 0.36 23.96
C VAL A 419 3.73 -0.25 23.25
N TYR A 420 3.80 -1.55 23.00
CA TYR A 420 2.72 -2.35 22.42
C TYR A 420 1.85 -2.90 23.54
N VAL A 421 0.55 -2.64 23.48
CA VAL A 421 -0.42 -3.12 24.47
C VAL A 421 -1.51 -3.93 23.76
N ARG A 422 -1.84 -5.08 24.34
CA ARG A 422 -2.93 -5.93 23.88
C ARG A 422 -3.86 -6.30 25.03
N THR A 423 -5.16 -6.14 24.80
CA THR A 423 -6.24 -6.69 25.59
C THR A 423 -7.00 -7.74 24.78
N ARG A 424 -8.15 -8.23 25.22
CA ARG A 424 -9.01 -9.08 24.39
C ARG A 424 -9.73 -8.32 23.29
N GLU A 425 -9.94 -7.00 23.48
CA GLU A 425 -10.72 -6.15 22.59
C GLU A 425 -9.86 -5.16 21.79
N LEU A 426 -8.68 -4.80 22.31
CA LEU A 426 -7.79 -3.81 21.70
C LEU A 426 -6.38 -4.32 21.50
N THR A 427 -5.77 -3.84 20.43
CA THR A 427 -4.33 -3.74 20.29
C THR A 427 -3.97 -2.29 20.00
N LEU A 428 -2.95 -1.75 20.65
CA LEU A 428 -2.52 -0.38 20.43
C LEU A 428 -1.02 -0.20 20.60
N THR A 429 -0.51 0.81 19.92
CA THR A 429 0.89 1.22 19.98
C THR A 429 0.97 2.64 20.54
N LEU A 430 1.69 2.81 21.65
CA LEU A 430 2.04 4.11 22.21
C LEU A 430 3.49 4.43 21.87
N ASN A 431 3.75 5.61 21.31
CA ASN A 431 5.09 6.04 20.91
C ASN A 431 5.65 7.12 21.85
N PRO A 432 6.59 6.77 22.75
CA PRO A 432 7.22 7.73 23.66
C PRO A 432 7.98 8.84 22.94
N ALA A 433 8.53 8.56 21.74
CA ALA A 433 9.25 9.54 20.93
C ALA A 433 8.33 10.60 20.29
N LEU A 434 7.03 10.32 20.25
CA LEU A 434 5.99 11.23 19.77
C LEU A 434 5.10 11.74 20.91
N GLY A 435 5.67 12.01 22.09
CA GLY A 435 4.92 12.51 23.24
C GLY A 435 3.93 11.50 23.84
N GLY A 436 4.15 10.20 23.65
CA GLY A 436 3.21 9.16 24.08
C GLY A 436 1.91 9.15 23.27
N ALA A 437 1.97 9.52 22.00
CA ALA A 437 0.85 9.40 21.07
C ALA A 437 0.50 7.95 20.77
N ILE A 438 -0.78 7.69 20.47
CA ILE A 438 -1.26 6.41 19.96
C ILE A 438 -1.07 6.43 18.44
N THR A 439 -0.24 5.55 17.90
CA THR A 439 0.05 5.43 16.46
C THR A 439 -0.70 4.29 15.79
N GLU A 440 -1.26 3.36 16.56
CA GLU A 440 -2.20 2.32 16.15
C GLU A 440 -3.29 2.18 17.22
N LEU A 441 -4.54 2.04 16.82
CA LEU A 441 -5.67 1.76 17.71
C LEU A 441 -6.58 0.71 17.06
N GLY A 442 -6.18 -0.54 17.15
CA GLY A 442 -6.87 -1.67 16.57
C GLY A 442 -7.98 -2.20 17.48
N TYR A 443 -9.22 -2.21 16.99
CA TYR A 443 -10.38 -2.82 17.64
C TYR A 443 -10.56 -4.26 17.15
N LEU A 444 -10.12 -5.23 17.92
CA LEU A 444 -10.17 -6.66 17.59
C LEU A 444 -11.61 -7.17 17.45
N GLY A 445 -12.58 -6.53 18.12
CA GLY A 445 -13.98 -6.86 17.98
C GLY A 445 -14.57 -6.68 16.57
N ARG A 446 -13.89 -5.95 15.69
CA ARG A 446 -14.28 -5.70 14.29
C ARG A 446 -13.12 -5.77 13.30
N ASP A 447 -11.95 -6.20 13.75
CA ASP A 447 -10.71 -6.22 12.97
C ASP A 447 -10.47 -4.86 12.27
N LEU A 448 -10.63 -3.75 13.03
CA LEU A 448 -10.59 -2.38 12.51
C LEU A 448 -9.53 -1.54 13.24
N ASP A 449 -8.59 -0.96 12.50
CA ASP A 449 -7.71 0.10 13.03
C ASP A 449 -8.39 1.46 12.91
N VAL A 450 -8.94 1.97 14.03
CA VAL A 450 -9.55 3.30 14.10
C VAL A 450 -8.52 4.42 14.14
N GLY A 451 -7.25 4.12 14.32
CA GLY A 451 -6.13 5.07 14.28
C GLY A 451 -5.49 5.25 12.89
N ASP A 452 -6.02 4.59 11.83
CA ASP A 452 -5.43 4.58 10.49
C ASP A 452 -5.63 5.90 9.71
N VAL A 453 -5.16 7.00 10.27
CA VAL A 453 -5.19 8.33 9.63
C VAL A 453 -3.84 8.67 9.03
N LEU A 454 -3.77 8.72 7.68
CA LEU A 454 -2.56 9.08 6.97
C LEU A 454 -2.27 10.57 7.10
N ALA A 455 -1.02 10.94 7.44
CA ALA A 455 -0.59 12.34 7.47
C ALA A 455 -0.53 12.94 6.05
N ARG A 456 -0.86 14.24 5.95
CA ARG A 456 -0.81 15.01 4.71
C ARG A 456 0.64 15.39 4.41
N ARG A 457 1.16 14.91 3.29
CA ARG A 457 2.56 15.13 2.88
C ARG A 457 2.63 15.80 1.52
N PRO A 458 3.69 16.58 1.25
CA PRO A 458 3.92 17.09 -0.10
C PRO A 458 4.35 15.94 -1.02
N GLU A 459 3.66 15.84 -2.17
CA GLU A 459 4.02 14.95 -3.26
C GLU A 459 4.43 15.74 -4.50
N ILE A 460 5.15 15.09 -5.43
CA ILE A 460 5.71 15.77 -6.59
C ILE A 460 4.61 16.35 -7.49
N TYR A 461 3.53 15.60 -7.68
CA TYR A 461 2.38 16.00 -8.50
C TYR A 461 1.55 17.15 -7.90
N HIS A 462 1.76 17.55 -6.64
CA HIS A 462 1.12 18.73 -6.07
C HIS A 462 1.53 20.04 -6.77
N ALA A 463 2.64 20.03 -7.50
CA ALA A 463 3.02 21.18 -8.35
C ALA A 463 2.04 21.34 -9.52
N GLU A 464 1.60 20.24 -10.13
CA GLU A 464 0.62 20.22 -11.22
C GLU A 464 -0.78 20.63 -10.73
N VAL A 465 -1.18 20.15 -9.54
CA VAL A 465 -2.44 20.57 -8.90
C VAL A 465 -2.47 22.08 -8.70
N ARG A 466 -1.37 22.71 -8.22
CA ARG A 466 -1.26 24.17 -8.06
C ARG A 466 -1.25 24.92 -9.38
N ALA A 467 -0.62 24.35 -10.41
CA ALA A 467 -0.58 24.97 -11.73
C ALA A 467 -1.95 24.98 -12.43
N GLY A 468 -2.95 24.27 -11.88
CA GLY A 468 -4.27 24.16 -12.47
C GLY A 468 -4.20 23.52 -13.84
N SER A 469 -3.50 22.38 -13.98
CA SER A 469 -3.27 21.73 -15.26
C SER A 469 -4.59 21.59 -16.03
N ARG A 470 -4.75 22.42 -17.07
CA ARG A 470 -5.90 22.37 -17.99
C ARG A 470 -5.78 21.07 -18.80
N ARG A 471 -6.88 20.38 -18.96
CA ARG A 471 -6.99 19.29 -19.92
C ARG A 471 -6.44 19.78 -21.27
N ASP A 472 -5.28 19.29 -21.67
CA ASP A 472 -4.96 19.28 -23.09
C ASP A 472 -5.97 18.33 -23.74
N GLY A 473 -6.84 18.91 -24.53
CA GLY A 473 -7.97 18.21 -25.16
C GLY A 473 -7.57 17.23 -26.26
N ARG A 474 -6.42 16.56 -26.13
CA ARG A 474 -5.99 15.50 -27.04
C ARG A 474 -6.91 14.30 -26.81
N ALA A 475 -7.78 14.06 -27.79
CA ALA A 475 -8.55 12.85 -27.89
C ALA A 475 -7.58 11.70 -28.23
N GLY A 476 -7.30 10.82 -27.27
CA GLY A 476 -6.42 9.65 -27.48
C GLY A 476 -6.48 8.70 -26.29
N VAL A 477 -5.93 7.51 -26.46
CA VAL A 477 -5.71 6.55 -25.38
C VAL A 477 -4.61 7.11 -24.49
N LYS A 478 -4.85 7.17 -23.17
CA LYS A 478 -3.91 7.69 -22.19
C LYS A 478 -3.04 6.59 -21.60
N THR A 479 -1.77 6.92 -21.40
CA THR A 479 -0.79 6.12 -20.69
C THR A 479 -0.59 6.66 -19.26
N ILE A 480 0.16 5.95 -18.43
CA ILE A 480 0.58 6.42 -17.10
C ILE A 480 1.48 7.68 -17.15
N HIS A 481 1.99 8.03 -18.33
CA HIS A 481 2.85 9.21 -18.55
C HIS A 481 2.06 10.47 -18.94
N ASP A 482 0.75 10.32 -19.21
CA ASP A 482 -0.09 11.46 -19.53
C ASP A 482 -0.49 12.20 -18.25
N ALA A 483 -0.35 13.53 -18.26
CA ALA A 483 -0.67 14.35 -17.12
C ALA A 483 -2.12 14.11 -16.62
N PRO A 484 -2.31 13.73 -15.35
CA PRO A 484 -3.64 13.51 -14.79
C PRO A 484 -4.43 14.81 -14.70
N ALA A 485 -5.74 14.76 -14.91
CA ALA A 485 -6.62 15.91 -14.77
C ALA A 485 -7.30 15.92 -13.40
N PRO A 486 -7.61 17.11 -12.82
CA PRO A 486 -8.40 17.19 -11.59
C PRO A 486 -9.81 16.62 -11.81
N LYS A 487 -10.28 15.76 -10.91
CA LYS A 487 -11.66 15.24 -10.90
C LYS A 487 -12.68 16.30 -10.42
N GLU A 488 -12.23 17.23 -9.59
CA GLU A 488 -13.03 18.32 -9.02
C GLU A 488 -12.23 19.63 -8.99
N ALA A 489 -12.92 20.76 -8.93
CA ALA A 489 -12.30 22.07 -8.78
C ALA A 489 -11.91 22.36 -7.33
N GLY A 490 -10.92 23.23 -7.11
CA GLY A 490 -10.55 23.71 -5.78
C GLY A 490 -9.60 22.78 -5.01
N LEU A 491 -9.02 21.76 -5.64
CA LEU A 491 -8.08 20.85 -4.99
C LEU A 491 -6.81 21.57 -4.47
N GLU A 492 -6.40 22.66 -5.11
CA GLU A 492 -5.27 23.48 -4.70
C GLU A 492 -5.45 24.09 -3.31
N ALA A 493 -6.70 24.40 -2.92
CA ALA A 493 -7.03 24.94 -1.60
C ALA A 493 -6.94 23.88 -0.48
N LEU A 494 -6.95 22.60 -0.83
CA LEU A 494 -6.84 21.46 0.09
C LEU A 494 -5.40 21.01 0.32
N LEU A 495 -4.42 21.59 -0.39
CA LEU A 495 -3.01 21.27 -0.26
C LEU A 495 -2.44 21.83 1.07
N ALA A 496 -2.69 21.12 2.14
CA ALA A 496 -2.11 21.36 3.45
C ALA A 496 -1.18 20.19 3.83
N TYR A 497 -0.18 20.46 4.64
CA TYR A 497 0.81 19.46 5.06
C TYR A 497 0.92 19.43 6.58
N ASP A 498 1.15 18.25 7.12
CA ASP A 498 1.26 18.05 8.55
C ASP A 498 2.71 18.12 9.01
N GLU A 499 2.99 18.89 10.04
CA GLU A 499 4.30 18.95 10.67
C GLU A 499 4.56 17.75 11.59
N VAL A 500 3.47 17.19 12.16
CA VAL A 500 3.51 16.03 13.04
C VAL A 500 2.72 14.87 12.45
N ARG A 501 3.13 13.65 12.77
CA ARG A 501 2.42 12.45 12.38
C ARG A 501 0.99 12.42 12.98
N ARG A 502 0.01 11.91 12.22
CA ARG A 502 -1.38 11.77 12.64
C ARG A 502 -1.57 10.55 13.54
N GLY A 503 -1.25 10.69 14.83
CA GLY A 503 -1.69 9.77 15.86
C GLY A 503 -2.88 10.31 16.63
N SER A 504 -3.36 9.57 17.62
CA SER A 504 -4.30 10.05 18.64
C SER A 504 -3.56 10.34 19.94
N LEU A 505 -4.17 11.11 20.84
CA LEU A 505 -3.51 11.66 22.02
C LEU A 505 -2.30 12.55 21.66
N LEU A 506 -2.45 13.35 20.60
CA LEU A 506 -1.55 14.46 20.34
C LEU A 506 -1.97 15.60 21.29
N ASP A 507 -1.06 16.12 22.07
CA ASP A 507 -1.38 17.03 23.16
C ASP A 507 -0.36 18.16 23.29
N GLY A 508 -0.81 19.31 23.80
CA GLY A 508 0.04 20.46 23.95
C GLY A 508 -0.58 21.64 24.67
N TRP A 509 0.28 22.63 24.93
CA TRP A 509 -0.06 23.87 25.61
C TRP A 509 -0.05 25.04 24.63
N PHE A 510 -1.09 25.88 24.72
CA PHE A 510 -1.28 27.06 23.88
C PHE A 510 -1.45 28.31 24.73
N ASP A 511 -1.14 29.47 24.16
CA ASP A 511 -1.41 30.77 24.80
C ASP A 511 -2.91 30.95 25.03
N ALA A 512 -3.28 31.61 26.12
CA ALA A 512 -4.67 31.88 26.54
C ALA A 512 -5.47 32.63 25.44
N GLY A 513 -4.81 33.52 24.71
CA GLY A 513 -5.41 34.30 23.60
C GLY A 513 -5.51 33.55 22.28
N THR A 514 -4.96 32.36 22.16
CA THR A 514 -4.98 31.56 20.91
C THR A 514 -6.36 30.92 20.72
N THR A 515 -7.26 31.63 20.04
CA THR A 515 -8.62 31.16 19.72
C THR A 515 -9.11 31.70 18.39
N PRO A 516 -9.93 30.92 17.66
CA PRO A 516 -10.18 29.49 17.80
C PRO A 516 -8.98 28.68 17.31
N LEU A 517 -8.74 27.50 17.88
CA LEU A 517 -7.77 26.54 17.33
C LEU A 517 -8.36 25.83 16.12
N ASP A 518 -7.56 25.60 15.09
CA ASP A 518 -7.92 24.71 13.98
C ASP A 518 -7.97 23.27 14.49
N PRO A 519 -9.10 22.55 14.37
CA PRO A 519 -9.17 21.17 14.84
C PRO A 519 -8.25 20.21 14.08
N VAL A 520 -7.88 20.53 12.85
CA VAL A 520 -7.07 19.66 11.99
C VAL A 520 -5.58 19.97 12.12
N SER A 521 -5.19 21.24 12.21
CA SER A 521 -3.79 21.68 12.27
C SER A 521 -3.52 22.69 13.38
N PRO A 522 -3.66 22.31 14.68
CA PRO A 522 -3.49 23.25 15.78
C PRO A 522 -2.01 23.51 16.13
N TRP A 523 -1.10 22.62 15.76
CA TRP A 523 0.21 22.48 16.37
C TRP A 523 1.20 23.59 16.04
N GLU A 524 1.10 24.24 14.87
CA GLU A 524 1.94 25.39 14.49
C GLU A 524 1.91 26.56 15.52
N ARG A 525 0.83 26.64 16.30
CA ARG A 525 0.60 27.70 17.27
C ARG A 525 0.80 27.26 18.72
N ALA A 526 1.28 26.03 18.94
CA ALA A 526 1.53 25.51 20.27
C ALA A 526 2.79 26.13 20.89
N LEU A 527 2.69 26.54 22.15
CA LEU A 527 3.85 26.93 22.98
C LEU A 527 4.64 25.70 23.45
N LEU A 528 3.96 24.56 23.56
CA LEU A 528 4.52 23.25 23.82
C LEU A 528 3.70 22.23 23.04
N ALA A 529 4.32 21.54 22.09
CA ALA A 529 3.73 20.42 21.37
C ALA A 529 4.41 19.13 21.80
N LEU A 530 3.73 18.27 22.59
CA LEU A 530 4.31 17.00 23.04
C LEU A 530 4.66 16.04 21.88
N PRO A 531 3.95 16.02 20.73
CA PRO A 531 4.34 15.17 19.59
C PRO A 531 5.77 15.38 19.05
N GLY A 532 6.41 16.49 19.36
CA GLY A 532 7.83 16.77 19.05
C GLY A 532 8.81 16.41 20.16
N GLU A 533 8.32 15.94 21.32
CA GLU A 533 9.12 15.75 22.53
C GLU A 533 9.22 14.26 22.90
N PRO A 534 10.42 13.67 22.93
CA PRO A 534 10.62 12.34 23.51
C PRO A 534 10.33 12.36 25.01
N LEU A 535 9.44 11.50 25.47
CA LEU A 535 9.07 11.38 26.87
C LEU A 535 9.64 10.11 27.50
N GLY A 536 10.10 10.23 28.75
CA GLY A 536 10.36 9.06 29.59
C GLY A 536 9.05 8.30 29.84
N CYS A 537 9.07 6.97 29.81
CA CYS A 537 7.87 6.19 30.11
C CYS A 537 8.14 5.02 31.06
N THR A 538 7.11 4.68 31.83
CA THR A 538 7.05 3.47 32.67
C THR A 538 5.76 2.71 32.35
N THR A 539 5.82 1.37 32.37
CA THR A 539 4.66 0.51 32.06
C THR A 539 4.47 -0.51 33.18
N ARG A 540 3.23 -0.74 33.60
CA ARG A 540 2.88 -1.73 34.62
C ARG A 540 1.50 -2.32 34.40
N ALA A 541 1.30 -3.56 34.83
CA ALA A 541 -0.02 -4.17 34.91
C ALA A 541 -0.67 -3.80 36.27
N VAL A 542 -1.94 -3.38 36.25
CA VAL A 542 -2.69 -2.96 37.45
C VAL A 542 -4.14 -3.47 37.34
N GLY A 543 -4.51 -4.44 38.19
CA GLY A 543 -5.92 -4.86 38.31
C GLY A 543 -6.58 -5.27 36.98
N GLY A 544 -5.86 -6.02 36.12
CA GLY A 544 -6.35 -6.44 34.81
C GLY A 544 -6.30 -5.37 33.71
N ALA A 545 -5.73 -4.19 34.03
CA ALA A 545 -5.44 -3.14 33.05
C ALA A 545 -3.92 -2.98 32.87
N ILE A 546 -3.51 -2.34 31.78
CA ILE A 546 -2.14 -1.90 31.54
C ILE A 546 -2.09 -0.38 31.73
N ALA A 547 -1.19 0.10 32.57
CA ALA A 547 -0.95 1.53 32.79
C ALA A 547 0.42 1.91 32.24
N VAL A 548 0.46 2.95 31.39
CA VAL A 548 1.67 3.55 30.83
C VAL A 548 1.72 5.01 31.25
N THR A 549 2.77 5.41 31.94
CA THR A 549 2.94 6.79 32.43
C THR A 549 4.10 7.43 31.68
N PHE A 550 3.83 8.58 31.08
CA PHE A 550 4.79 9.44 30.41
C PHE A 550 5.04 10.68 31.25
N THR A 551 6.29 11.10 31.34
CA THR A 551 6.68 12.27 32.15
C THR A 551 7.57 13.21 31.36
N ARG A 552 7.26 14.50 31.45
CA ARG A 552 8.10 15.60 30.99
C ARG A 552 8.52 16.43 32.21
N GLY A 553 9.81 16.66 32.36
CA GLY A 553 10.39 17.40 33.49
C GLY A 553 9.95 18.87 33.58
N ALA A 554 10.39 19.55 34.62
CA ALA A 554 9.90 20.84 35.10
C ALA A 554 10.35 22.07 34.26
N GLU A 555 10.27 22.03 32.95
CA GLU A 555 10.51 23.21 32.11
C GLU A 555 9.20 23.93 31.74
N ALA A 556 9.30 25.27 31.54
CA ALA A 556 8.12 26.06 31.14
C ALA A 556 7.42 25.52 29.88
N PRO A 557 6.09 25.76 29.72
CA PRO A 557 5.21 26.49 30.64
C PRO A 557 4.68 25.65 31.81
N VAL A 558 4.59 24.31 31.69
CA VAL A 558 4.08 23.40 32.71
C VAL A 558 4.85 22.07 32.68
N SER A 559 4.99 21.40 33.83
CA SER A 559 5.36 20.00 33.87
C SER A 559 4.12 19.14 33.56
N VAL A 560 4.32 18.04 32.85
CA VAL A 560 3.25 17.15 32.38
C VAL A 560 3.53 15.71 32.82
N GLU A 561 2.57 15.13 33.55
CA GLU A 561 2.46 13.68 33.70
C GLU A 561 1.23 13.22 32.95
N LYS A 562 1.41 12.30 31.99
CA LYS A 562 0.38 11.72 31.15
C LYS A 562 0.28 10.22 31.45
N ALA A 563 -0.75 9.81 32.18
CA ALA A 563 -0.99 8.42 32.57
C ALA A 563 -2.09 7.82 31.68
N VAL A 564 -1.73 6.84 30.85
CA VAL A 564 -2.65 6.12 29.94
C VAL A 564 -2.97 4.77 30.53
N THR A 565 -4.26 4.49 30.78
CA THR A 565 -4.76 3.21 31.29
C THR A 565 -5.58 2.53 30.25
N ILE A 566 -5.22 1.29 29.88
CA ILE A 566 -5.86 0.48 28.86
C ILE A 566 -6.56 -0.69 29.52
N ARG A 567 -7.89 -0.82 29.31
CA ARG A 567 -8.70 -1.91 29.84
C ARG A 567 -9.77 -2.30 28.82
N GLU A 568 -9.78 -3.57 28.41
CA GLU A 568 -10.69 -4.12 27.39
C GLU A 568 -10.76 -3.21 26.16
N ALA A 569 -11.91 -2.60 25.85
CA ALA A 569 -12.13 -1.70 24.72
C ALA A 569 -11.95 -0.21 25.05
N THR A 570 -11.41 0.13 26.26
CA THR A 570 -11.29 1.52 26.71
C THR A 570 -9.84 1.92 26.92
N VAL A 571 -9.51 3.13 26.46
CA VAL A 571 -8.26 3.85 26.74
C VAL A 571 -8.62 5.13 27.49
N GLU A 572 -8.21 5.25 28.76
CA GLU A 572 -8.32 6.46 29.56
C GLU A 572 -6.96 7.13 29.67
N VAL A 573 -6.90 8.43 29.49
CA VAL A 573 -5.72 9.25 29.74
C VAL A 573 -6.01 10.27 30.83
N ARG A 574 -5.12 10.36 31.82
CA ARG A 574 -5.14 11.33 32.89
C ARG A 574 -3.91 12.22 32.78
N TYR A 575 -4.13 13.51 32.66
CA TYR A 575 -3.08 14.52 32.67
C TYR A 575 -2.99 15.18 34.06
N ARG A 576 -1.76 15.32 34.60
CA ARG A 576 -1.45 16.16 35.73
C ARG A 576 -0.55 17.29 35.24
N LEU A 577 -1.10 18.50 35.18
CA LEU A 577 -0.42 19.73 34.75
C LEU A 577 -0.01 20.53 35.99
N THR A 578 1.28 20.73 36.16
CA THR A 578 1.80 21.45 37.33
C THR A 578 2.54 22.72 36.91
N ALA A 579 2.14 23.86 37.44
CA ALA A 579 2.84 25.12 37.23
C ALA A 579 4.24 25.12 37.88
N PRO A 580 5.21 25.86 37.31
CA PRO A 580 6.50 26.06 37.96
C PRO A 580 6.33 26.63 39.41
N ALA A 581 7.24 26.25 40.32
CA ALA A 581 7.12 26.58 41.72
C ALA A 581 7.10 28.10 42.01
N ALA A 582 7.66 28.91 41.13
CA ALA A 582 7.78 30.36 41.32
C ALA A 582 6.85 31.20 40.42
N THR A 583 6.14 30.59 39.44
CA THR A 583 5.45 31.36 38.41
C THR A 583 4.05 30.80 38.14
N PRO A 584 2.99 31.61 38.28
CA PRO A 584 1.66 31.23 37.85
C PRO A 584 1.62 31.14 36.31
N VAL A 585 0.76 30.28 35.77
CA VAL A 585 0.58 30.11 34.33
C VAL A 585 -0.89 30.17 33.95
N ALA A 586 -1.17 30.75 32.79
CA ALA A 586 -2.49 30.73 32.19
C ALA A 586 -2.36 30.37 30.69
N GLY A 587 -3.20 29.48 30.23
CA GLY A 587 -3.16 29.01 28.84
C GLY A 587 -4.29 28.04 28.55
N ARG A 588 -4.07 27.23 27.55
CA ARG A 588 -5.02 26.20 27.11
C ARG A 588 -4.29 24.87 26.92
N TRP A 589 -4.85 23.83 27.46
CA TRP A 589 -4.42 22.46 27.19
C TRP A 589 -5.31 21.86 26.11
N ALA A 590 -4.72 21.33 25.06
CA ALA A 590 -5.45 20.70 23.96
C ALA A 590 -5.04 19.24 23.77
N VAL A 591 -6.01 18.39 23.47
CA VAL A 591 -5.82 16.97 23.12
C VAL A 591 -6.55 16.68 21.84
N GLN A 592 -5.81 16.15 20.84
CA GLN A 592 -6.35 15.78 19.53
C GLN A 592 -6.43 14.26 19.39
N TRP A 593 -7.58 13.80 18.93
CA TRP A 593 -7.82 12.45 18.47
C TRP A 593 -7.99 12.46 16.96
N ASN A 594 -7.28 11.58 16.25
CA ASN A 594 -7.44 11.39 14.81
C ASN A 594 -8.03 10.00 14.58
N LEU A 595 -9.25 9.92 14.06
CA LEU A 595 -10.01 8.67 13.97
C LEU A 595 -10.45 8.42 12.53
N ALA A 596 -10.10 7.22 12.04
CA ALA A 596 -10.45 6.74 10.69
C ALA A 596 -11.67 5.82 10.75
N LEU A 597 -12.77 6.29 10.14
CA LEU A 597 -13.94 5.46 9.82
C LEU A 597 -14.11 5.39 8.30
N THR A 598 -15.19 4.76 7.81
CA THR A 598 -15.23 4.38 6.38
C THR A 598 -15.35 5.54 5.40
N ALA A 599 -16.10 6.59 5.74
CA ALA A 599 -16.32 7.73 4.85
C ALA A 599 -16.70 8.99 5.63
N GLY A 600 -16.40 10.16 5.07
CA GLY A 600 -16.75 11.46 5.66
C GLY A 600 -18.20 11.85 5.50
N ASP A 601 -18.76 11.68 4.29
CA ASP A 601 -20.05 12.26 3.91
C ASP A 601 -21.10 11.23 3.45
N ALA A 602 -20.93 9.95 3.81
CA ALA A 602 -21.90 8.93 3.45
C ALA A 602 -22.99 8.74 4.53
N PRO A 603 -24.21 8.32 4.16
CA PRO A 603 -25.29 8.06 5.12
C PRO A 603 -24.87 7.07 6.22
N GLY A 604 -25.36 7.30 7.45
CA GLY A 604 -25.02 6.46 8.60
C GLY A 604 -23.62 6.68 9.19
N ARG A 605 -22.91 7.77 8.77
CA ARG A 605 -21.59 8.17 9.31
C ARG A 605 -21.71 9.59 9.86
N TYR A 606 -21.65 9.73 11.20
CA TYR A 606 -21.93 11.01 11.85
C TYR A 606 -21.24 11.12 13.22
N LEU A 607 -21.15 12.38 13.69
CA LEU A 607 -20.83 12.67 15.09
C LEU A 607 -22.13 12.81 15.90
N THR A 608 -22.11 12.45 17.20
CA THR A 608 -23.22 12.65 18.12
C THR A 608 -23.30 14.09 18.66
N ALA A 609 -22.62 15.02 18.03
CA ALA A 609 -22.74 16.47 18.26
C ALA A 609 -24.12 17.00 17.86
N THR A 610 -24.44 18.23 18.24
CA THR A 610 -25.71 18.87 17.93
C THR A 610 -25.98 18.86 16.42
N GLY A 611 -27.16 18.37 16.04
CA GLY A 611 -27.55 18.24 14.64
C GLY A 611 -27.01 17.00 13.93
N ARG A 612 -26.30 16.12 14.59
CA ARG A 612 -25.70 14.89 14.02
C ARG A 612 -24.93 15.15 12.73
N PRO A 613 -23.89 16.02 12.75
CA PRO A 613 -23.14 16.36 11.56
C PRO A 613 -22.38 15.15 10.99
N SER A 614 -22.11 15.16 9.67
CA SER A 614 -21.31 14.11 9.02
C SER A 614 -19.87 14.09 9.54
N LEU A 615 -19.19 12.96 9.42
CA LEU A 615 -17.78 12.84 9.83
C LEU A 615 -16.84 13.73 8.99
N GLY A 616 -17.25 14.09 7.77
CA GLY A 616 -16.54 15.00 6.87
C GLY A 616 -16.83 16.49 7.10
N SER A 617 -17.66 16.83 8.10
CA SER A 617 -17.99 18.21 8.43
C SER A 617 -16.96 18.86 9.35
N THR A 618 -17.00 20.19 9.46
CA THR A 618 -16.25 20.96 10.45
C THR A 618 -17.23 21.64 11.42
N GLY A 619 -16.94 21.59 12.71
CA GLY A 619 -17.80 22.20 13.71
C GLY A 619 -17.15 22.41 15.06
N ARG A 620 -17.89 23.06 15.98
CA ARG A 620 -17.49 23.38 17.34
C ARG A 620 -18.67 23.37 18.31
N GLU A 621 -18.42 22.95 19.53
CA GLU A 621 -19.33 23.06 20.66
C GLU A 621 -18.59 23.58 21.90
N ARG A 622 -19.29 24.34 22.75
CA ARG A 622 -18.78 24.78 24.05
C ARG A 622 -19.33 23.86 25.13
N ASP A 623 -18.58 23.76 26.22
CA ASP A 623 -18.99 23.04 27.44
C ASP A 623 -19.42 21.57 27.19
N ALA A 624 -18.82 20.93 26.18
CA ALA A 624 -19.05 19.53 25.87
C ALA A 624 -18.31 18.63 26.87
N ALA A 625 -18.88 17.47 27.22
CA ALA A 625 -18.26 16.45 28.05
C ALA A 625 -17.94 15.15 27.28
N GLY A 626 -18.28 15.11 25.99
CA GLY A 626 -18.01 13.96 25.11
C GLY A 626 -18.64 14.09 23.74
N VAL A 627 -18.23 13.22 22.85
CA VAL A 627 -18.79 13.04 21.52
C VAL A 627 -18.51 11.61 21.05
N ALA A 628 -19.36 11.04 20.20
CA ALA A 628 -19.05 9.78 19.54
C ALA A 628 -19.02 9.94 18.03
N LEU A 629 -18.10 9.25 17.38
CA LEU A 629 -18.09 9.01 15.95
C LEU A 629 -18.76 7.66 15.70
N VAL A 630 -19.74 7.66 14.81
CA VAL A 630 -20.58 6.50 14.53
C VAL A 630 -20.45 6.15 13.06
N ASP A 631 -20.24 4.87 12.78
CA ASP A 631 -20.30 4.31 11.45
C ASP A 631 -21.19 3.06 11.47
N GLU A 632 -22.44 3.25 11.02
CA GLU A 632 -23.47 2.21 11.01
C GLU A 632 -23.17 1.11 9.97
N TRP A 633 -22.40 1.42 8.93
CA TRP A 633 -22.01 0.49 7.88
C TRP A 633 -21.13 -0.66 8.42
N ILE A 634 -20.11 -0.31 9.22
CA ILE A 634 -19.22 -1.30 9.84
C ILE A 634 -19.65 -1.68 11.26
N GLY A 635 -20.74 -1.05 11.76
CA GLY A 635 -21.28 -1.33 13.07
C GLY A 635 -20.34 -0.96 14.22
N VAL A 636 -19.71 0.22 14.16
CA VAL A 636 -18.74 0.72 15.17
C VAL A 636 -19.13 2.10 15.67
N ARG A 637 -18.97 2.29 16.99
CA ARG A 637 -18.99 3.58 17.66
C ARG A 637 -17.69 3.80 18.40
N ALA A 638 -17.02 4.94 18.14
CA ALA A 638 -15.89 5.43 18.91
C ALA A 638 -16.39 6.56 19.81
N ARG A 639 -16.56 6.29 21.12
CA ARG A 639 -17.07 7.24 22.10
C ARG A 639 -15.92 7.90 22.83
N LEU A 640 -15.77 9.21 22.66
CA LEU A 640 -14.87 10.08 23.40
C LEU A 640 -15.62 10.72 24.57
N ALA A 641 -15.01 10.74 25.76
CA ALA A 641 -15.52 11.44 26.93
C ALA A 641 -14.36 12.12 27.67
N TRP A 642 -14.66 13.21 28.35
CA TRP A 642 -13.66 13.98 29.11
C TRP A 642 -14.24 14.75 30.29
N ALA A 643 -13.38 15.05 31.26
CA ALA A 643 -13.72 15.84 32.43
C ALA A 643 -12.52 16.75 32.83
N PRO A 644 -12.82 18.01 33.21
CA PRO A 644 -14.09 18.71 33.19
C PRO A 644 -14.58 18.95 31.77
N ALA A 645 -15.82 19.46 31.57
CA ALA A 645 -16.33 19.89 30.27
C ALA A 645 -15.38 20.89 29.59
N ALA A 646 -15.32 20.87 28.27
CA ALA A 646 -14.32 21.58 27.48
C ALA A 646 -14.91 22.10 26.16
N GLU A 647 -14.16 22.93 25.44
CA GLU A 647 -14.44 23.26 24.06
C GLU A 647 -14.13 22.02 23.19
N LEU A 648 -15.10 21.63 22.37
CA LEU A 648 -14.98 20.58 21.35
C LEU A 648 -14.88 21.23 19.96
N ALA A 649 -13.94 20.80 19.14
CA ALA A 649 -13.89 21.12 17.72
C ALA A 649 -13.60 19.87 16.90
N TRP A 650 -14.10 19.80 15.67
CA TRP A 650 -13.81 18.70 14.75
C TRP A 650 -13.66 19.17 13.31
N GLY A 651 -12.98 18.38 12.50
CA GLY A 651 -12.79 18.61 11.09
C GLY A 651 -12.22 17.43 10.35
N PRO A 652 -12.45 17.31 9.03
CA PRO A 652 -11.95 16.19 8.24
C PRO A 652 -10.47 16.36 7.95
N VAL A 653 -9.72 15.26 8.09
CA VAL A 653 -8.38 15.12 7.53
C VAL A 653 -8.52 14.64 6.10
N GLN A 654 -8.07 15.47 5.13
CA GLN A 654 -8.19 15.18 3.70
C GLN A 654 -6.84 15.32 3.03
N THR A 655 -6.55 14.42 2.10
CA THR A 655 -5.37 14.46 1.23
C THR A 655 -5.80 14.70 -0.21
N VAL A 656 -4.93 15.31 -1.00
CA VAL A 656 -5.06 15.34 -2.45
C VAL A 656 -4.11 14.29 -3.01
N SER A 657 -4.65 13.33 -3.74
CA SER A 657 -3.89 12.20 -4.28
C SER A 657 -4.13 12.04 -5.77
N VAL A 658 -3.20 11.37 -6.45
CA VAL A 658 -3.36 10.94 -7.84
C VAL A 658 -3.90 9.51 -7.87
N SER A 659 -4.83 9.25 -8.79
CA SER A 659 -5.30 7.92 -9.16
C SER A 659 -5.38 7.81 -10.68
N GLU A 660 -5.71 6.64 -11.22
CA GLU A 660 -5.86 6.41 -12.67
C GLU A 660 -6.76 7.42 -13.36
N ALA A 661 -7.79 7.89 -12.65
CA ALA A 661 -8.76 8.84 -13.20
C ALA A 661 -8.39 10.32 -12.97
N GLY A 662 -7.28 10.62 -12.31
CA GLY A 662 -6.79 11.99 -12.07
C GLY A 662 -6.59 12.34 -10.60
N PHE A 663 -6.45 13.66 -10.33
CA PHE A 663 -6.32 14.17 -8.97
C PHE A 663 -7.66 14.21 -8.26
N GLU A 664 -7.67 13.75 -7.01
CA GLU A 664 -8.89 13.68 -6.20
C GLU A 664 -8.62 13.97 -4.73
N ARG A 665 -9.66 14.43 -4.06
CA ARG A 665 -9.71 14.58 -2.61
C ARG A 665 -10.07 13.25 -1.95
N ILE A 666 -9.27 12.84 -0.96
CA ILE A 666 -9.49 11.61 -0.22
C ILE A 666 -9.65 11.92 1.26
N TYR A 667 -10.79 11.51 1.84
CA TYR A 667 -11.02 11.57 3.28
C TYR A 667 -10.18 10.50 3.97
N GLN A 668 -9.30 10.93 4.91
CA GLN A 668 -8.43 10.03 5.67
C GLN A 668 -8.97 9.74 7.07
N GLY A 669 -9.78 10.62 7.64
CA GLY A 669 -10.36 10.51 8.95
C GLY A 669 -10.90 11.83 9.48
N THR A 670 -11.39 11.81 10.72
CA THR A 670 -11.87 13.00 11.45
C THR A 670 -10.91 13.31 12.60
N ALA A 671 -10.41 14.56 12.65
CA ALA A 671 -9.72 15.11 13.80
C ALA A 671 -10.75 15.66 14.79
N VAL A 672 -10.65 15.25 16.05
CA VAL A 672 -11.43 15.74 17.17
C VAL A 672 -10.48 16.41 18.16
N LEU A 673 -10.66 17.70 18.41
CA LEU A 673 -9.84 18.51 19.30
C LEU A 673 -10.65 18.92 20.52
N VAL A 674 -10.13 18.57 21.70
CA VAL A 674 -10.69 18.94 23.00
C VAL A 674 -9.78 19.95 23.66
N VAL A 675 -10.32 21.12 24.09
CA VAL A 675 -9.52 22.24 24.60
C VAL A 675 -10.04 22.73 25.93
N TRP A 676 -9.20 22.67 26.97
CA TRP A 676 -9.49 23.19 28.29
C TRP A 676 -8.78 24.52 28.53
N PRO A 677 -9.46 25.57 29.04
CA PRO A 677 -8.78 26.71 29.65
C PRO A 677 -8.13 26.28 30.97
N VAL A 678 -6.87 26.60 31.16
CA VAL A 678 -6.08 26.22 32.34
C VAL A 678 -5.42 27.46 32.95
N GLY A 679 -5.75 27.75 34.19
CA GLY A 679 -5.07 28.74 34.99
C GLY A 679 -4.60 28.08 36.27
N LEU A 680 -3.29 28.20 36.58
CA LEU A 680 -2.64 27.61 37.73
C LEU A 680 -1.83 28.68 38.51
N ARG A 681 -1.93 28.66 39.81
CA ARG A 681 -1.02 29.40 40.71
C ARG A 681 0.37 28.74 40.67
N ALA A 682 1.37 29.44 41.12
CA ALA A 682 2.71 28.90 41.28
C ALA A 682 2.68 27.59 42.10
N GLY A 683 3.24 26.51 41.55
CA GLY A 683 3.26 25.17 42.15
C GLY A 683 1.90 24.42 42.16
N GLU A 684 0.82 25.01 41.66
CA GLU A 684 -0.50 24.37 41.61
C GLU A 684 -0.54 23.27 40.53
N THR A 685 -1.25 22.17 40.84
CA THR A 685 -1.50 21.05 39.95
C THR A 685 -2.97 20.96 39.61
N ARG A 686 -3.29 20.70 38.34
CA ARG A 686 -4.64 20.42 37.83
C ARG A 686 -4.67 19.06 37.14
N GLU A 687 -5.73 18.33 37.36
CA GLU A 687 -6.00 17.07 36.66
C GLU A 687 -7.05 17.26 35.57
N LEU A 688 -6.79 16.64 34.41
CA LEU A 688 -7.72 16.54 33.28
C LEU A 688 -7.80 15.06 32.88
N VAL A 689 -8.98 14.60 32.46
CA VAL A 689 -9.19 13.21 32.06
C VAL A 689 -9.85 13.21 30.69
N ALA A 690 -9.40 12.33 29.81
CA ALA A 690 -10.08 12.01 28.55
C ALA A 690 -10.06 10.51 28.32
N SER A 691 -11.01 9.99 27.58
CA SER A 691 -11.06 8.58 27.25
C SER A 691 -11.67 8.33 25.86
N ILE A 692 -11.31 7.19 25.28
CA ILE A 692 -12.00 6.60 24.14
C ILE A 692 -12.45 5.19 24.49
N THR A 693 -13.70 4.85 24.13
CA THR A 693 -14.22 3.49 24.21
C THR A 693 -14.74 3.09 22.83
N LEU A 694 -14.32 1.91 22.35
CA LEU A 694 -14.78 1.35 21.08
C LEU A 694 -15.89 0.33 21.35
N GLU A 695 -17.01 0.48 20.66
CA GLU A 695 -18.25 -0.28 20.88
C GLU A 695 -18.77 -0.85 19.56
N ARG A 696 -19.36 -2.05 19.61
CA ARG A 696 -20.21 -2.52 18.52
C ARG A 696 -21.56 -1.83 18.59
N LEU A 697 -22.15 -1.51 17.43
CA LEU A 697 -23.53 -1.02 17.32
C LEU A 697 -24.50 -2.18 17.27
#